data_d684ce53a0acf6ab58d3ab44d09f7c37
#
_entry.id   d684ce53a0acf6ab58d3ab44d09f7c37
#
_cell.length_a   1.000
_cell.length_b   1.000
_cell.length_c   1.000
_cell.angle_alpha   90.00
_cell.angle_beta   90.00
_cell.angle_gamma   90.00
#
_symmetry.space_group_name_H-M   'P 1'
#
loop_
_entity.id
_entity.type
_entity.pdbx_description
1 polymer ?
#
loop_
_entity_poly.entity_id
_entity_poly.type
_entity_poly.pdbx_seq_one_letter_code
_entity_poly.pdbx_strand_id
1 'polypeptide(L)'
;LVFAIFFGVLIATVYDPVKVKNLRYLAIPEPMKIYDQNGKLISELFIERRKPVSYNEISKNLVMAFVAVEDEDFFYHRGISIQRIIKAFIKNLLAGKVREGASTITQQLAKRVFTTGERSIFRKIVEAWYALQIEREYSKEEIMEIYLNQIYFGFGAYGVEMASQVYFGKSAKDLTVPEAALIAAIAKGPNFYSPFVNIKNAKKRHYLVLKRMASLGVIPEDKVDEYYSEFWDSYILKLPELKLRVAEITSVNAPFFTEYVRSTVAKLFGDEAVYKSGFKVYTTLDLDKQLIAEKYLKKYRDYAQSLYDANWAQSTKAYVGYVDLLGLVSQVVPILEVRTSSALYRIKENVKFSYYALSLVSELLGSEAVRANSYDEFLKFSIVEKSKNRIECALVSVNSKNGYIEAMIGGSEFSSINRFNRAIQAKRQLGSAFKPFLYSAGIDARLITAATPFVDEPIEYTYQGTVWSPKNYEGSYQGLTTVRDALKLSLNIVSVKILERIGLGVLRSYVAKFFNLSPSEVNLYINSMASALGTLEVSPLDLAAAFTVFPRMGTRIDPIAILRIEDKYGRVIKDFLAEGGPRVSQQVISPQTAFIVSSMMKDVVNHGTGISIRRVGFTGECAGKTGTTSYWRDAWFAGFTTDGLVTVVWFGFDQSSVSMGRGMVGGAIAAPVFGEYMRDYYKGKEKYLPPLELNMPSGITSVDVCTESGKLATPFCPKVRREYFIVGTEPTEKCDIHSSGKSQNVEEIIKELEKSRSKEELPYFDNSSKDFLNF
;
A
#
# COMPACT_ATOMS: atom_id res chain seq x y z
N LEU A 1 5.54 -60.49 -21.10
CA LEU A 1 6.97 -60.15 -20.92
C LEU A 1 7.27 -58.72 -21.33
N VAL A 2 6.88 -58.23 -22.51
CA VAL A 2 7.09 -56.86 -22.98
C VAL A 2 6.45 -55.80 -22.06
N PHE A 3 5.23 -56.09 -21.59
CA PHE A 3 4.53 -55.22 -20.64
C PHE A 3 5.23 -55.13 -19.27
N ALA A 4 5.79 -56.25 -18.78
CA ALA A 4 6.56 -56.32 -17.55
C ALA A 4 7.92 -55.58 -17.66
N ILE A 5 8.58 -55.68 -18.80
CA ILE A 5 9.84 -54.99 -19.09
C ILE A 5 9.61 -53.49 -19.22
N PHE A 6 8.58 -53.08 -19.95
CA PHE A 6 8.19 -51.67 -20.09
C PHE A 6 7.83 -51.06 -18.72
N PHE A 7 7.04 -51.77 -17.89
CA PHE A 7 6.67 -51.35 -16.55
C PHE A 7 7.90 -51.31 -15.61
N GLY A 8 8.84 -52.27 -15.75
CA GLY A 8 10.06 -52.29 -14.97
C GLY A 8 11.00 -51.12 -15.30
N VAL A 9 11.19 -50.80 -16.60
CA VAL A 9 11.98 -49.64 -17.06
C VAL A 9 11.31 -48.32 -16.60
N LEU A 10 9.98 -48.24 -16.73
CA LEU A 10 9.24 -47.08 -16.31
C LEU A 10 9.37 -46.82 -14.80
N ILE A 11 9.30 -47.85 -13.97
CA ILE A 11 9.50 -47.78 -12.54
C ILE A 11 10.94 -47.39 -12.22
N ALA A 12 11.92 -47.97 -12.89
CA ALA A 12 13.35 -47.69 -12.66
C ALA A 12 13.69 -46.21 -12.99
N THR A 13 12.99 -45.58 -13.95
CA THR A 13 13.22 -44.17 -14.32
C THR A 13 12.52 -43.19 -13.41
N VAL A 14 11.47 -43.60 -12.69
CA VAL A 14 10.65 -42.71 -11.84
C VAL A 14 10.91 -42.89 -10.34
N TYR A 15 11.38 -44.08 -9.94
CA TYR A 15 11.60 -44.40 -8.54
C TYR A 15 12.91 -43.84 -8.00
N ASP A 16 12.77 -42.99 -6.95
CA ASP A 16 13.88 -42.45 -6.20
C ASP A 16 13.81 -42.92 -4.75
N PRO A 17 14.55 -43.96 -4.37
CA PRO A 17 14.53 -44.54 -3.03
C PRO A 17 15.03 -43.58 -1.96
N VAL A 18 15.94 -42.67 -2.29
CA VAL A 18 16.47 -41.66 -1.36
C VAL A 18 15.37 -40.68 -0.94
N LYS A 19 14.54 -40.30 -1.90
CA LYS A 19 13.38 -39.42 -1.61
C LYS A 19 12.37 -40.10 -0.71
N VAL A 20 12.07 -41.39 -0.90
CA VAL A 20 11.13 -42.10 -0.03
C VAL A 20 11.67 -42.19 1.41
N LYS A 21 12.94 -42.58 1.58
CA LYS A 21 13.56 -42.64 2.92
C LYS A 21 13.64 -41.30 3.65
N ASN A 22 13.72 -40.23 2.90
CA ASN A 22 13.82 -38.85 3.44
C ASN A 22 12.48 -38.09 3.40
N LEU A 23 11.34 -38.79 3.33
CA LEU A 23 10.02 -38.19 3.15
C LEU A 23 9.69 -37.10 4.20
N ARG A 24 10.09 -37.31 5.46
CA ARG A 24 9.93 -36.31 6.53
C ARG A 24 10.66 -35.01 6.25
N TYR A 25 11.84 -35.06 5.62
CA TYR A 25 12.71 -33.89 5.36
C TYR A 25 12.41 -33.21 4.02
N LEU A 26 11.95 -33.96 3.02
CA LEU A 26 11.62 -33.45 1.68
C LEU A 26 10.38 -32.54 1.69
N ALA A 27 9.59 -32.61 2.73
CA ALA A 27 8.27 -31.99 2.81
C ALA A 27 8.27 -30.59 3.41
N ILE A 28 9.41 -30.02 3.84
CA ILE A 28 9.46 -28.72 4.53
C ILE A 28 10.28 -27.73 3.69
N PRO A 29 9.62 -26.91 2.82
CA PRO A 29 10.29 -25.76 2.20
C PRO A 29 10.73 -24.78 3.29
N GLU A 30 11.99 -24.34 3.27
CA GLU A 30 12.44 -23.29 4.18
C GLU A 30 11.90 -21.93 3.70
N PRO A 31 11.29 -21.13 4.60
CA PRO A 31 10.74 -19.83 4.24
C PRO A 31 11.85 -18.83 3.91
N MET A 32 11.57 -17.90 3.01
CA MET A 32 12.40 -16.73 2.87
C MET A 32 12.24 -15.83 4.10
N LYS A 33 13.36 -15.44 4.71
CA LYS A 33 13.42 -14.54 5.86
C LYS A 33 13.87 -13.16 5.43
N ILE A 34 13.14 -12.15 5.84
CA ILE A 34 13.44 -10.74 5.55
C ILE A 34 13.85 -10.07 6.84
N TYR A 35 15.04 -9.48 6.83
CA TYR A 35 15.63 -8.79 7.96
C TYR A 35 15.73 -7.28 7.68
N ASP A 36 15.58 -6.48 8.71
CA ASP A 36 15.84 -5.04 8.66
C ASP A 36 17.36 -4.75 8.61
N GLN A 37 17.72 -3.46 8.49
CA GLN A 37 19.12 -3.04 8.42
C GLN A 37 19.91 -3.38 9.70
N ASN A 38 19.26 -3.58 10.84
CA ASN A 38 19.82 -3.90 12.14
C ASN A 38 19.84 -5.41 12.43
N GLY A 39 19.39 -6.24 11.47
CA GLY A 39 19.29 -7.69 11.60
C GLY A 39 18.04 -8.20 12.35
N LYS A 40 17.08 -7.33 12.66
CA LYS A 40 15.79 -7.75 13.21
C LYS A 40 14.95 -8.43 12.13
N LEU A 41 14.26 -9.50 12.47
CA LEU A 41 13.35 -10.20 11.57
C LEU A 41 12.10 -9.33 11.32
N ILE A 42 11.90 -8.91 10.06
CA ILE A 42 10.69 -8.21 9.63
C ILE A 42 9.58 -9.22 9.36
N SER A 43 9.89 -10.24 8.58
CA SER A 43 8.90 -11.22 8.13
C SER A 43 9.55 -12.53 7.71
N GLU A 44 8.77 -13.59 7.83
CA GLU A 44 9.05 -14.88 7.19
C GLU A 44 7.97 -15.13 6.14
N LEU A 45 8.39 -15.30 4.88
CA LEU A 45 7.47 -15.57 3.78
C LEU A 45 7.35 -17.08 3.57
N PHE A 46 6.28 -17.61 4.10
CA PHE A 46 5.88 -18.98 3.87
C PHE A 46 4.91 -19.06 2.69
N ILE A 47 5.07 -20.04 1.80
CA ILE A 47 3.88 -20.57 1.10
C ILE A 47 2.96 -21.20 2.16
N GLU A 48 3.58 -21.76 3.17
CA GLU A 48 3.01 -22.73 4.09
C GLU A 48 3.51 -22.43 5.51
N ARG A 49 2.66 -21.84 6.35
CA ARG A 49 2.95 -21.78 7.79
C ARG A 49 2.75 -23.17 8.35
N ARG A 50 3.84 -23.83 8.73
CA ARG A 50 3.81 -25.16 9.32
C ARG A 50 4.38 -25.13 10.74
N LYS A 51 3.72 -25.81 11.65
CA LYS A 51 4.24 -26.21 12.94
C LYS A 51 4.09 -27.73 13.00
N PRO A 52 5.10 -28.48 12.54
CA PRO A 52 5.03 -29.94 12.57
C PRO A 52 4.87 -30.43 14.00
N VAL A 53 4.01 -31.41 14.19
CA VAL A 53 3.76 -32.09 15.46
C VAL A 53 3.91 -33.59 15.28
N SER A 54 4.41 -34.27 16.30
CA SER A 54 4.49 -35.71 16.31
C SER A 54 3.10 -36.36 16.42
N TYR A 55 2.96 -37.61 16.01
CA TYR A 55 1.68 -38.34 16.05
C TYR A 55 1.04 -38.28 17.45
N ASN A 56 1.85 -38.38 18.51
CA ASN A 56 1.38 -38.33 19.91
C ASN A 56 0.89 -36.94 20.35
N GLU A 57 1.21 -35.92 19.60
CA GLU A 57 0.75 -34.55 19.82
C GLU A 57 -0.49 -34.20 18.93
N ILE A 58 -1.08 -35.19 18.28
CA ILE A 58 -2.30 -35.06 17.49
C ILE A 58 -3.45 -35.76 18.24
N SER A 59 -4.59 -35.07 18.39
CA SER A 59 -5.78 -35.65 19.01
C SER A 59 -6.21 -36.93 18.30
N LYS A 60 -6.51 -38.00 19.03
CA LYS A 60 -7.09 -39.20 18.46
C LYS A 60 -8.40 -38.94 17.74
N ASN A 61 -9.21 -37.97 18.22
CA ASN A 61 -10.43 -37.54 17.56
C ASN A 61 -10.16 -37.02 16.14
N LEU A 62 -9.04 -36.28 15.98
CA LEU A 62 -8.65 -35.71 14.67
C LEU A 62 -8.21 -36.81 13.71
N VAL A 63 -7.38 -37.74 14.14
CA VAL A 63 -6.96 -38.91 13.36
C VAL A 63 -8.19 -39.67 12.87
N MET A 64 -9.13 -39.97 13.77
CA MET A 64 -10.33 -40.73 13.43
C MET A 64 -11.29 -39.94 12.53
N ALA A 65 -11.38 -38.61 12.67
CA ALA A 65 -12.16 -37.77 11.77
C ALA A 65 -11.63 -37.83 10.32
N PHE A 66 -10.30 -37.83 10.13
CA PHE A 66 -9.69 -37.99 8.80
C PHE A 66 -9.89 -39.42 8.24
N VAL A 67 -9.67 -40.42 9.05
CA VAL A 67 -9.94 -41.84 8.69
C VAL A 67 -11.40 -41.97 8.21
N ALA A 68 -12.35 -41.42 8.94
CA ALA A 68 -13.78 -41.55 8.64
C ALA A 68 -14.19 -40.93 7.28
N VAL A 69 -13.54 -39.85 6.86
CA VAL A 69 -13.96 -39.16 5.62
C VAL A 69 -13.02 -39.36 4.42
N GLU A 70 -11.74 -39.67 4.67
CA GLU A 70 -10.76 -39.83 3.60
C GLU A 70 -10.43 -41.31 3.33
N ASP A 71 -10.35 -42.14 4.35
CA ASP A 71 -9.89 -43.52 4.19
C ASP A 71 -10.30 -44.45 5.37
N GLU A 72 -11.54 -44.93 5.33
CA GLU A 72 -12.13 -45.75 6.41
C GLU A 72 -11.33 -47.02 6.76
N ASP A 73 -10.61 -47.58 5.75
CA ASP A 73 -9.80 -48.79 5.87
C ASP A 73 -8.31 -48.50 6.08
N PHE A 74 -7.92 -47.24 6.40
CA PHE A 74 -6.52 -46.80 6.46
C PHE A 74 -5.59 -47.75 7.22
N PHE A 75 -6.01 -48.23 8.40
CA PHE A 75 -5.18 -49.08 9.24
C PHE A 75 -5.10 -50.53 8.76
N TYR A 76 -5.91 -50.95 7.77
CA TYR A 76 -6.01 -52.34 7.33
C TYR A 76 -5.36 -52.64 5.98
N HIS A 77 -5.30 -51.66 5.07
CA HIS A 77 -4.68 -51.87 3.76
C HIS A 77 -3.18 -51.48 3.72
N ARG A 78 -2.47 -51.89 2.67
CA ARG A 78 -1.04 -51.60 2.44
C ARG A 78 -0.87 -50.57 1.30
N GLY A 79 -1.34 -49.34 1.51
CA GLY A 79 -1.19 -48.22 0.59
C GLY A 79 -2.27 -48.08 -0.48
N ILE A 80 -2.91 -49.16 -0.88
CA ILE A 80 -3.99 -49.22 -1.87
C ILE A 80 -5.15 -50.06 -1.31
N SER A 81 -6.38 -49.57 -1.42
CA SER A 81 -7.58 -50.34 -1.06
C SER A 81 -8.30 -50.84 -2.32
N ILE A 82 -8.11 -52.12 -2.67
CA ILE A 82 -8.73 -52.75 -3.85
C ILE A 82 -10.26 -52.75 -3.66
N GLN A 83 -10.76 -52.97 -2.45
CA GLN A 83 -12.17 -52.98 -2.15
C GLN A 83 -12.82 -51.62 -2.45
N ARG A 84 -12.16 -50.51 -2.05
CA ARG A 84 -12.67 -49.17 -2.34
C ARG A 84 -12.64 -48.83 -3.84
N ILE A 85 -11.64 -49.32 -4.55
CA ILE A 85 -11.54 -49.16 -6.03
C ILE A 85 -12.73 -49.82 -6.70
N ILE A 86 -13.06 -51.07 -6.32
CA ILE A 86 -14.18 -51.82 -6.85
C ILE A 86 -15.51 -51.16 -6.45
N LYS A 87 -15.68 -50.79 -5.17
CA LYS A 87 -16.89 -50.07 -4.69
C LYS A 87 -17.11 -48.75 -5.45
N ALA A 88 -16.09 -47.95 -5.60
CA ALA A 88 -16.18 -46.68 -6.32
C ALA A 88 -16.47 -46.86 -7.82
N PHE A 89 -15.88 -47.87 -8.44
CA PHE A 89 -16.13 -48.22 -9.85
C PHE A 89 -17.59 -48.59 -10.07
N ILE A 90 -18.15 -49.51 -9.25
CA ILE A 90 -19.55 -49.90 -9.35
C ILE A 90 -20.48 -48.71 -9.12
N LYS A 91 -20.26 -47.90 -8.07
CA LYS A 91 -21.10 -46.72 -7.78
C LYS A 91 -21.04 -45.66 -8.88
N ASN A 92 -19.87 -45.41 -9.44
CA ASN A 92 -19.71 -44.45 -10.53
C ASN A 92 -20.36 -44.94 -11.83
N LEU A 93 -20.24 -46.25 -12.10
CA LEU A 93 -20.92 -46.89 -13.25
C LEU A 93 -22.45 -46.76 -13.14
N LEU A 94 -23.01 -47.12 -11.96
CA LEU A 94 -24.45 -47.00 -11.70
C LEU A 94 -24.97 -45.58 -11.70
N ALA A 95 -24.11 -44.59 -11.35
CA ALA A 95 -24.51 -43.19 -11.31
C ALA A 95 -24.30 -42.44 -12.63
N GLY A 96 -23.66 -43.02 -13.64
CA GLY A 96 -23.32 -42.40 -14.92
C GLY A 96 -22.36 -41.20 -14.80
N LYS A 97 -21.78 -40.96 -13.63
CA LYS A 97 -20.85 -39.87 -13.35
C LYS A 97 -19.95 -40.23 -12.17
N VAL A 98 -18.76 -39.58 -12.11
CA VAL A 98 -17.83 -39.76 -11.00
C VAL A 98 -18.41 -39.13 -9.73
N ARG A 99 -18.88 -39.95 -8.79
CA ARG A 99 -19.42 -39.54 -7.48
C ARG A 99 -18.47 -39.76 -6.31
N GLU A 100 -17.70 -40.86 -6.35
CA GLU A 100 -16.78 -41.21 -5.27
C GLU A 100 -15.35 -41.43 -5.80
N GLY A 101 -14.36 -40.94 -5.04
CA GLY A 101 -12.95 -41.21 -5.27
C GLY A 101 -12.47 -42.38 -4.39
N ALA A 102 -11.59 -43.24 -4.94
CA ALA A 102 -11.07 -44.41 -4.26
C ALA A 102 -9.63 -44.22 -3.78
N SER A 103 -9.08 -43.00 -3.75
CA SER A 103 -7.70 -42.76 -3.34
C SER A 103 -7.55 -42.88 -1.83
N THR A 104 -6.53 -43.60 -1.37
CA THR A 104 -6.16 -43.74 0.05
C THR A 104 -5.40 -42.52 0.55
N ILE A 105 -5.27 -42.37 1.89
CA ILE A 105 -4.44 -41.34 2.54
C ILE A 105 -3.00 -41.46 2.03
N THR A 106 -2.43 -42.66 1.93
CA THR A 106 -1.06 -42.90 1.46
C THR A 106 -0.91 -42.48 -0.03
N GLN A 107 -1.91 -42.75 -0.88
CA GLN A 107 -1.91 -42.25 -2.27
C GLN A 107 -2.02 -40.74 -2.35
N GLN A 108 -2.79 -40.10 -1.47
CA GLN A 108 -2.86 -38.64 -1.40
C GLN A 108 -1.53 -38.02 -0.97
N LEU A 109 -0.82 -38.66 -0.01
CA LEU A 109 0.53 -38.27 0.40
C LEU A 109 1.51 -38.42 -0.77
N ALA A 110 1.54 -39.59 -1.43
CA ALA A 110 2.38 -39.85 -2.59
C ALA A 110 2.14 -38.81 -3.71
N LYS A 111 0.88 -38.47 -3.99
CA LYS A 111 0.51 -37.43 -4.94
C LYS A 111 1.12 -36.06 -4.61
N ARG A 112 1.08 -35.66 -3.33
CA ARG A 112 1.58 -34.34 -2.89
C ARG A 112 3.11 -34.20 -3.00
N VAL A 113 3.83 -35.29 -2.75
CA VAL A 113 5.30 -35.25 -2.64
C VAL A 113 5.99 -35.61 -3.93
N PHE A 114 5.50 -36.59 -4.68
CA PHE A 114 6.22 -37.19 -5.79
C PHE A 114 5.62 -36.90 -7.17
N THR A 115 4.40 -36.34 -7.27
CA THR A 115 3.79 -36.12 -8.57
C THR A 115 3.43 -34.65 -8.80
N THR A 116 3.80 -34.13 -9.99
CA THR A 116 3.47 -32.80 -10.48
C THR A 116 2.75 -32.94 -11.83
N GLY A 117 1.96 -31.93 -12.24
CA GLY A 117 1.38 -31.82 -13.58
C GLY A 117 -0.06 -32.32 -13.73
N GLU A 118 -0.52 -32.47 -15.00
CA GLU A 118 -1.92 -32.73 -15.37
C GLU A 118 -2.46 -34.09 -14.95
N ARG A 119 -3.77 -34.22 -14.87
CA ARG A 119 -4.48 -35.47 -14.54
C ARG A 119 -4.29 -36.50 -15.63
N SER A 120 -3.54 -37.58 -15.38
CA SER A 120 -3.35 -38.70 -16.30
C SER A 120 -3.46 -40.05 -15.59
N ILE A 121 -3.75 -41.11 -16.34
CA ILE A 121 -3.76 -42.51 -15.84
C ILE A 121 -2.34 -42.87 -15.37
N PHE A 122 -1.32 -42.44 -16.11
CA PHE A 122 0.08 -42.66 -15.78
C PHE A 122 0.44 -42.12 -14.39
N ARG A 123 0.04 -40.89 -14.10
CA ARG A 123 0.23 -40.32 -12.76
C ARG A 123 -0.44 -41.18 -11.66
N LYS A 124 -1.62 -41.73 -11.91
CA LYS A 124 -2.29 -42.62 -10.95
C LYS A 124 -1.52 -43.90 -10.67
N ILE A 125 -0.86 -44.44 -11.66
CA ILE A 125 0.01 -45.61 -11.49
C ILE A 125 1.23 -45.24 -10.64
N VAL A 126 1.84 -44.10 -10.90
CA VAL A 126 2.98 -43.56 -10.14
C VAL A 126 2.59 -43.30 -8.69
N GLU A 127 1.43 -42.65 -8.45
CA GLU A 127 0.87 -42.43 -7.10
C GLU A 127 0.69 -43.75 -6.34
N ALA A 128 0.13 -44.77 -6.98
CA ALA A 128 -0.09 -46.09 -6.40
C ALA A 128 1.25 -46.80 -6.06
N TRP A 129 2.21 -46.71 -6.96
CA TRP A 129 3.54 -47.29 -6.74
C TRP A 129 4.25 -46.66 -5.52
N TYR A 130 4.30 -45.31 -5.46
CA TYR A 130 4.88 -44.63 -4.31
C TYR A 130 4.14 -44.92 -3.02
N ALA A 131 2.82 -45.05 -3.06
CA ALA A 131 2.03 -45.42 -1.87
C ALA A 131 2.45 -46.80 -1.31
N LEU A 132 2.71 -47.77 -2.18
CA LEU A 132 3.23 -49.09 -1.75
C LEU A 132 4.65 -49.00 -1.14
N GLN A 133 5.50 -48.13 -1.68
CA GLN A 133 6.87 -47.95 -1.15
C GLN A 133 6.84 -47.22 0.19
N ILE A 134 5.99 -46.21 0.35
CA ILE A 134 5.80 -45.49 1.60
C ILE A 134 5.37 -46.46 2.71
N GLU A 135 4.42 -47.32 2.46
CA GLU A 135 3.92 -48.31 3.41
C GLU A 135 4.94 -49.43 3.79
N ARG A 136 6.02 -49.57 3.00
CA ARG A 136 7.12 -50.46 3.34
C ARG A 136 8.13 -49.81 4.27
N GLU A 137 8.30 -48.51 4.19
CA GLU A 137 9.32 -47.76 4.93
C GLU A 137 8.76 -47.10 6.21
N TYR A 138 7.46 -46.81 6.28
CA TYR A 138 6.85 -46.08 7.38
C TYR A 138 5.65 -46.81 7.99
N SER A 139 5.49 -46.71 9.32
CA SER A 139 4.31 -47.19 10.03
C SER A 139 3.06 -46.34 9.66
N LYS A 140 1.89 -46.89 10.03
CA LYS A 140 0.60 -46.15 9.80
C LYS A 140 0.56 -44.84 10.57
N GLU A 141 1.08 -44.80 11.78
CA GLU A 141 1.19 -43.62 12.60
C GLU A 141 2.09 -42.58 11.96
N GLU A 142 3.27 -42.98 11.44
CA GLU A 142 4.19 -42.11 10.76
C GLU A 142 3.62 -41.54 9.44
N ILE A 143 2.93 -42.38 8.68
CA ILE A 143 2.23 -41.93 7.46
C ILE A 143 1.16 -40.90 7.78
N MET A 144 0.37 -41.14 8.84
CA MET A 144 -0.66 -40.20 9.29
C MET A 144 -0.06 -38.88 9.79
N GLU A 145 1.03 -38.96 10.57
CA GLU A 145 1.80 -37.80 11.03
C GLU A 145 2.26 -36.93 9.85
N ILE A 146 2.95 -37.55 8.90
CA ILE A 146 3.45 -36.84 7.72
C ILE A 146 2.30 -36.25 6.91
N TYR A 147 1.20 -37.02 6.71
CA TYR A 147 0.04 -36.56 5.96
C TYR A 147 -0.63 -35.36 6.60
N LEU A 148 -0.93 -35.43 7.90
CA LEU A 148 -1.62 -34.38 8.65
C LEU A 148 -0.76 -33.11 8.79
N ASN A 149 0.55 -33.22 8.79
CA ASN A 149 1.46 -32.08 8.78
C ASN A 149 1.58 -31.40 7.40
N GLN A 150 1.06 -32.01 6.32
CA GLN A 150 1.21 -31.48 4.96
C GLN A 150 -0.08 -30.88 4.37
N ILE A 151 -1.24 -31.10 4.97
CA ILE A 151 -2.51 -30.62 4.41
C ILE A 151 -2.63 -29.12 4.57
N TYR A 152 -3.16 -28.46 3.53
CA TYR A 152 -3.51 -27.06 3.55
C TYR A 152 -4.95 -26.85 4.04
N PHE A 153 -5.13 -25.94 5.00
CA PHE A 153 -6.41 -25.63 5.64
C PHE A 153 -6.94 -24.22 5.38
N GLY A 154 -6.28 -23.46 4.51
CA GLY A 154 -6.64 -22.06 4.26
C GLY A 154 -5.87 -21.06 5.16
N PHE A 155 -5.93 -19.79 4.82
CA PHE A 155 -5.28 -18.71 5.58
C PHE A 155 -3.77 -18.92 5.85
N GLY A 156 -3.07 -19.60 4.93
CA GLY A 156 -1.66 -19.94 5.08
C GLY A 156 -1.38 -21.08 6.06
N ALA A 157 -2.39 -21.71 6.66
CA ALA A 157 -2.24 -22.80 7.60
C ALA A 157 -1.97 -24.13 6.88
N TYR A 158 -0.78 -24.66 7.04
CA TYR A 158 -0.40 -26.01 6.63
C TYR A 158 -0.11 -26.88 7.86
N GLY A 159 -0.67 -28.08 7.85
CA GLY A 159 -0.63 -28.98 8.96
C GLY A 159 -1.69 -28.69 10.03
N VAL A 160 -2.05 -29.73 10.75
CA VAL A 160 -3.18 -29.72 11.70
C VAL A 160 -2.94 -28.82 12.92
N GLU A 161 -1.71 -28.65 13.35
CA GLU A 161 -1.39 -27.77 14.47
C GLU A 161 -1.68 -26.29 14.09
N MET A 162 -1.22 -25.85 12.90
CA MET A 162 -1.52 -24.51 12.43
C MET A 162 -3.01 -24.32 12.17
N ALA A 163 -3.70 -25.33 11.64
CA ALA A 163 -5.15 -25.28 11.46
C ALA A 163 -5.86 -25.15 12.83
N SER A 164 -5.46 -25.91 13.84
CA SER A 164 -6.02 -25.83 15.19
C SER A 164 -5.81 -24.43 15.79
N GLN A 165 -4.63 -23.85 15.65
CA GLN A 165 -4.33 -22.49 16.10
C GLN A 165 -5.19 -21.44 15.38
N VAL A 166 -5.33 -21.56 14.06
CA VAL A 166 -6.10 -20.61 13.22
C VAL A 166 -7.59 -20.68 13.54
N TYR A 167 -8.17 -21.89 13.63
CA TYR A 167 -9.62 -22.05 13.74
C TYR A 167 -10.13 -22.09 15.17
N PHE A 168 -9.28 -22.44 16.17
CA PHE A 168 -9.71 -22.60 17.56
C PHE A 168 -8.78 -21.93 18.58
N GLY A 169 -7.57 -21.54 18.19
CA GLY A 169 -6.60 -20.91 19.10
C GLY A 169 -5.98 -21.86 20.13
N LYS A 170 -5.94 -23.17 19.85
CA LYS A 170 -5.40 -24.18 20.75
C LYS A 170 -4.60 -25.25 20.02
N SER A 171 -3.90 -26.11 20.75
CA SER A 171 -3.09 -27.18 20.16
C SER A 171 -3.97 -28.25 19.49
N ALA A 172 -3.45 -28.87 18.42
CA ALA A 172 -4.08 -30.01 17.76
C ALA A 172 -4.32 -31.21 18.69
N LYS A 173 -3.55 -31.32 19.77
CA LYS A 173 -3.70 -32.33 20.80
C LYS A 173 -5.01 -32.20 21.58
N ASP A 174 -5.47 -30.96 21.78
CA ASP A 174 -6.60 -30.62 22.64
C ASP A 174 -7.93 -30.49 21.89
N LEU A 175 -7.98 -30.92 20.63
CA LEU A 175 -9.20 -30.85 19.82
C LEU A 175 -10.27 -31.82 20.32
N THR A 176 -11.46 -31.26 20.56
CA THR A 176 -12.66 -32.06 20.88
C THR A 176 -13.18 -32.76 19.62
N VAL A 177 -14.13 -33.67 19.76
CA VAL A 177 -14.75 -34.38 18.62
C VAL A 177 -15.31 -33.45 17.57
N PRO A 178 -16.17 -32.47 17.91
CA PRO A 178 -16.71 -31.57 16.86
C PRO A 178 -15.67 -30.67 16.23
N GLU A 179 -14.67 -30.20 16.98
CA GLU A 179 -13.59 -29.40 16.42
C GLU A 179 -12.71 -30.21 15.46
N ALA A 180 -12.38 -31.43 15.80
CA ALA A 180 -11.66 -32.38 14.94
C ALA A 180 -12.44 -32.66 13.65
N ALA A 181 -13.75 -32.87 13.76
CA ALA A 181 -14.62 -33.05 12.62
C ALA A 181 -14.67 -31.81 11.69
N LEU A 182 -14.63 -30.59 12.25
CA LEU A 182 -14.59 -29.37 11.44
C LEU A 182 -13.23 -29.23 10.71
N ILE A 183 -12.09 -29.51 11.35
CA ILE A 183 -10.79 -29.52 10.68
C ILE A 183 -10.79 -30.49 9.49
N ALA A 184 -11.28 -31.73 9.69
CA ALA A 184 -11.39 -32.72 8.62
C ALA A 184 -12.36 -32.27 7.50
N ALA A 185 -13.41 -31.54 7.84
CA ALA A 185 -14.34 -30.96 6.88
C ALA A 185 -13.66 -29.90 5.99
N ILE A 186 -12.86 -29.03 6.59
CA ILE A 186 -12.14 -27.94 5.91
C ILE A 186 -11.07 -28.49 4.95
N ALA A 187 -10.39 -29.57 5.30
CA ALA A 187 -9.33 -30.18 4.48
C ALA A 187 -9.76 -30.51 3.04
N LYS A 188 -11.04 -30.82 2.82
CA LYS A 188 -11.60 -31.16 1.51
C LYS A 188 -11.55 -30.00 0.52
N GLY A 189 -11.61 -28.77 1.00
CA GLY A 189 -11.55 -27.55 0.18
C GLY A 189 -11.62 -26.31 1.06
N PRO A 190 -10.49 -25.79 1.53
CA PRO A 190 -10.46 -24.70 2.51
C PRO A 190 -11.18 -23.43 2.08
N ASN A 191 -11.08 -23.07 0.81
CA ASN A 191 -11.76 -21.89 0.26
C ASN A 191 -13.28 -22.04 0.16
N PHE A 192 -13.79 -23.28 0.29
CA PHE A 192 -15.21 -23.58 0.13
C PHE A 192 -15.88 -24.00 1.45
N TYR A 193 -15.13 -24.67 2.35
CA TYR A 193 -15.65 -25.25 3.59
C TYR A 193 -15.12 -24.56 4.86
N SER A 194 -14.32 -23.50 4.73
CA SER A 194 -13.90 -22.71 5.90
C SER A 194 -15.09 -21.91 6.46
N PRO A 195 -15.32 -21.93 7.80
CA PRO A 195 -16.35 -21.12 8.44
C PRO A 195 -16.06 -19.62 8.35
N PHE A 196 -14.81 -19.21 8.11
CA PHE A 196 -14.45 -17.83 7.89
C PHE A 196 -14.85 -17.30 6.50
N VAL A 197 -15.08 -18.20 5.53
CA VAL A 197 -15.46 -17.89 4.14
C VAL A 197 -16.94 -18.20 3.90
N ASN A 198 -17.42 -19.40 4.26
CA ASN A 198 -18.78 -19.84 4.01
C ASN A 198 -19.30 -20.76 5.12
N ILE A 199 -19.97 -20.16 6.12
CA ILE A 199 -20.53 -20.88 7.26
C ILE A 199 -21.52 -21.97 6.83
N LYS A 200 -22.38 -21.72 5.83
CA LYS A 200 -23.40 -22.68 5.37
C LYS A 200 -22.77 -23.96 4.82
N ASN A 201 -21.71 -23.82 4.02
CA ASN A 201 -21.01 -24.98 3.48
C ASN A 201 -20.19 -25.69 4.55
N ALA A 202 -19.58 -24.93 5.49
CA ALA A 202 -18.88 -25.46 6.65
C ALA A 202 -19.83 -26.33 7.50
N LYS A 203 -21.01 -25.81 7.86
CA LYS A 203 -22.05 -26.51 8.63
C LYS A 203 -22.45 -27.83 7.95
N LYS A 204 -22.79 -27.80 6.65
CA LYS A 204 -23.17 -29.00 5.90
C LYS A 204 -22.07 -30.07 5.87
N ARG A 205 -20.83 -29.66 5.64
CA ARG A 205 -19.71 -30.60 5.56
C ARG A 205 -19.33 -31.15 6.95
N HIS A 206 -19.35 -30.31 7.98
CA HIS A 206 -19.10 -30.69 9.36
C HIS A 206 -20.10 -31.79 9.82
N TYR A 207 -21.38 -31.59 9.59
CA TYR A 207 -22.44 -32.58 9.90
C TYR A 207 -22.19 -33.93 9.22
N LEU A 208 -21.76 -33.88 7.94
CA LEU A 208 -21.42 -35.11 7.21
C LEU A 208 -20.22 -35.84 7.83
N VAL A 209 -19.21 -35.11 8.32
CA VAL A 209 -18.05 -35.73 8.98
C VAL A 209 -18.48 -36.40 10.28
N LEU A 210 -19.27 -35.73 11.13
CA LEU A 210 -19.80 -36.30 12.36
C LEU A 210 -20.62 -37.59 12.10
N LYS A 211 -21.49 -37.57 11.07
CA LYS A 211 -22.21 -38.79 10.66
C LYS A 211 -21.29 -39.93 10.21
N ARG A 212 -20.20 -39.61 9.52
CA ARG A 212 -19.21 -40.62 9.13
C ARG A 212 -18.46 -41.19 10.35
N MET A 213 -18.11 -40.33 11.29
CA MET A 213 -17.50 -40.80 12.55
C MET A 213 -18.45 -41.72 13.32
N ALA A 214 -19.73 -41.41 13.37
CA ALA A 214 -20.75 -42.26 13.97
C ALA A 214 -20.89 -43.62 13.26
N SER A 215 -20.93 -43.61 11.91
CA SER A 215 -21.03 -44.84 11.12
C SER A 215 -19.85 -45.82 11.30
N LEU A 216 -18.69 -45.31 11.77
CA LEU A 216 -17.51 -46.09 12.11
C LEU A 216 -17.44 -46.43 13.60
N GLY A 217 -18.46 -46.08 14.40
CA GLY A 217 -18.48 -46.33 15.84
C GLY A 217 -17.48 -45.48 16.65
N VAL A 218 -16.95 -44.42 16.07
CA VAL A 218 -16.04 -43.47 16.76
C VAL A 218 -16.79 -42.65 17.78
N ILE A 219 -18.03 -42.30 17.48
CA ILE A 219 -18.97 -41.60 18.36
C ILE A 219 -20.34 -42.31 18.34
N PRO A 220 -21.15 -42.22 19.41
CA PRO A 220 -22.51 -42.70 19.41
C PRO A 220 -23.38 -41.97 18.38
N GLU A 221 -24.28 -42.68 17.72
CA GLU A 221 -25.12 -42.09 16.63
C GLU A 221 -26.09 -41.04 17.18
N ASP A 222 -26.62 -41.27 18.36
CA ASP A 222 -27.52 -40.37 19.11
C ASP A 222 -26.85 -39.05 19.54
N LYS A 223 -25.51 -39.02 19.62
CA LYS A 223 -24.74 -37.82 19.99
C LYS A 223 -24.39 -36.88 18.79
N VAL A 224 -24.68 -37.29 17.57
CA VAL A 224 -24.30 -36.48 16.38
C VAL A 224 -24.96 -35.12 16.39
N ASP A 225 -26.26 -35.04 16.63
CA ASP A 225 -27.02 -33.78 16.60
C ASP A 225 -26.67 -32.88 17.80
N GLU A 226 -26.41 -33.47 18.98
CA GLU A 226 -25.95 -32.77 20.19
C GLU A 226 -24.58 -32.11 19.93
N TYR A 227 -23.57 -32.88 19.48
CA TYR A 227 -22.24 -32.35 19.15
C TYR A 227 -22.28 -31.29 18.08
N TYR A 228 -23.18 -31.40 17.10
CA TYR A 228 -23.34 -30.43 16.04
C TYR A 228 -23.95 -29.12 16.53
N SER A 229 -25.06 -29.15 17.25
CA SER A 229 -25.78 -27.97 17.72
C SER A 229 -24.97 -27.18 18.75
N GLU A 230 -24.51 -27.85 19.83
CA GLU A 230 -23.72 -27.22 20.87
C GLU A 230 -22.44 -26.56 20.34
N PHE A 231 -21.78 -27.23 19.38
CA PHE A 231 -20.58 -26.68 18.76
C PHE A 231 -20.89 -25.38 18.02
N TRP A 232 -21.89 -25.37 17.13
CA TRP A 232 -22.16 -24.20 16.30
C TRP A 232 -22.73 -23.03 17.11
N ASP A 233 -23.51 -23.28 18.14
CA ASP A 233 -24.05 -22.25 19.02
C ASP A 233 -22.93 -21.49 19.75
N SER A 234 -21.92 -22.22 20.23
CA SER A 234 -20.77 -21.61 20.88
C SER A 234 -19.76 -21.00 19.89
N TYR A 235 -19.51 -21.66 18.75
CA TYR A 235 -18.50 -21.26 17.78
C TYR A 235 -18.85 -19.98 17.04
N ILE A 236 -20.14 -19.78 16.71
CA ILE A 236 -20.61 -18.56 16.03
C ILE A 236 -20.34 -17.32 16.89
N LEU A 237 -20.53 -17.42 18.20
CA LEU A 237 -20.26 -16.32 19.12
C LEU A 237 -18.78 -15.93 19.18
N LYS A 238 -17.88 -16.90 19.03
CA LYS A 238 -16.42 -16.69 19.03
C LYS A 238 -15.86 -16.29 17.65
N LEU A 239 -16.64 -16.43 16.59
CA LEU A 239 -16.17 -16.24 15.22
C LEU A 239 -15.56 -14.86 14.94
N PRO A 240 -16.10 -13.72 15.44
CA PRO A 240 -15.49 -12.40 15.26
C PRO A 240 -14.10 -12.32 15.89
N GLU A 241 -13.93 -12.83 17.12
CA GLU A 241 -12.64 -12.87 17.82
C GLU A 241 -11.62 -13.72 17.08
N LEU A 242 -12.03 -14.92 16.64
CA LEU A 242 -11.18 -15.81 15.86
C LEU A 242 -10.72 -15.20 14.53
N LYS A 243 -11.58 -14.44 13.86
CA LYS A 243 -11.20 -13.70 12.65
C LYS A 243 -10.16 -12.60 12.92
N LEU A 244 -10.30 -11.87 14.04
CA LEU A 244 -9.30 -10.88 14.46
C LEU A 244 -7.97 -11.56 14.76
N ARG A 245 -7.99 -12.68 15.48
CA ARG A 245 -6.79 -13.46 15.78
C ARG A 245 -6.10 -14.00 14.53
N VAL A 246 -6.86 -14.43 13.51
CA VAL A 246 -6.28 -14.83 12.22
C VAL A 246 -5.57 -13.64 11.56
N ALA A 247 -6.15 -12.46 11.61
CA ALA A 247 -5.52 -11.24 11.10
C ALA A 247 -4.21 -10.94 11.86
N GLU A 248 -4.16 -11.11 13.18
CA GLU A 248 -2.94 -10.96 14.00
C GLU A 248 -1.89 -12.02 13.66
N ILE A 249 -2.26 -13.31 13.62
CA ILE A 249 -1.35 -14.42 13.28
C ILE A 249 -0.81 -14.25 11.85
N THR A 250 -1.61 -13.71 10.93
CA THR A 250 -1.20 -13.44 9.56
C THR A 250 -0.56 -12.07 9.39
N SER A 251 -0.51 -11.24 10.45
CA SER A 251 0.12 -9.93 10.37
C SER A 251 1.60 -10.07 10.03
N VAL A 252 2.00 -9.34 9.03
CA VAL A 252 3.39 -9.21 8.58
C VAL A 252 3.82 -7.81 8.98
N ASN A 253 4.95 -7.68 9.65
CA ASN A 253 5.51 -6.35 9.89
C ASN A 253 5.86 -5.69 8.55
N ALA A 254 5.58 -4.40 8.41
CA ALA A 254 5.84 -3.64 7.20
C ALA A 254 5.31 -4.33 5.91
N PRO A 255 4.02 -4.68 5.82
CA PRO A 255 3.52 -5.60 4.80
C PRO A 255 3.70 -5.09 3.36
N PHE A 256 3.58 -3.79 3.13
CA PHE A 256 3.82 -3.19 1.81
C PHE A 256 5.29 -3.24 1.40
N PHE A 257 6.20 -3.02 2.35
CA PHE A 257 7.63 -3.15 2.10
C PHE A 257 8.02 -4.61 1.90
N THR A 258 7.50 -5.51 2.71
CA THR A 258 7.70 -6.97 2.57
C THR A 258 7.26 -7.47 1.19
N GLU A 259 6.10 -7.02 0.69
CA GLU A 259 5.61 -7.37 -0.65
C GLU A 259 6.48 -6.75 -1.76
N TYR A 260 6.99 -5.54 -1.56
CA TYR A 260 7.95 -4.93 -2.47
C TYR A 260 9.25 -5.74 -2.58
N VAL A 261 9.82 -6.14 -1.45
CA VAL A 261 11.01 -7.01 -1.38
C VAL A 261 10.70 -8.37 -2.04
N ARG A 262 9.56 -9.01 -1.68
CA ARG A 262 9.13 -10.28 -2.28
C ARG A 262 9.08 -10.21 -3.80
N SER A 263 8.42 -9.18 -4.33
CA SER A 263 8.27 -9.01 -5.78
C SER A 263 9.61 -8.75 -6.48
N THR A 264 10.54 -8.07 -5.81
CA THR A 264 11.90 -7.82 -6.31
C THR A 264 12.70 -9.11 -6.37
N VAL A 265 12.67 -9.94 -5.31
CA VAL A 265 13.33 -11.25 -5.28
C VAL A 265 12.71 -12.19 -6.33
N ALA A 266 11.37 -12.18 -6.48
CA ALA A 266 10.69 -12.96 -7.51
C ALA A 266 11.10 -12.60 -8.94
N LYS A 267 11.31 -11.31 -9.23
CA LYS A 267 11.83 -10.86 -10.54
C LYS A 267 13.26 -11.33 -10.81
N LEU A 268 14.08 -11.47 -9.77
CA LEU A 268 15.48 -11.89 -9.91
C LEU A 268 15.64 -13.40 -10.02
N PHE A 269 14.87 -14.17 -9.26
CA PHE A 269 15.09 -15.61 -9.06
C PHE A 269 13.86 -16.48 -9.37
N GLY A 270 12.72 -15.87 -9.75
CA GLY A 270 11.46 -16.55 -9.98
C GLY A 270 10.61 -16.69 -8.71
N ASP A 271 9.27 -16.84 -8.89
CA ASP A 271 8.33 -16.96 -7.77
C ASP A 271 8.58 -18.20 -6.91
N GLU A 272 9.01 -19.30 -7.51
CA GLU A 272 9.27 -20.55 -6.78
C GLU A 272 10.44 -20.42 -5.79
N ALA A 273 11.48 -19.68 -6.18
CA ALA A 273 12.65 -19.44 -5.35
C ALA A 273 12.32 -18.64 -4.08
N VAL A 274 11.41 -17.68 -4.17
CA VAL A 274 10.95 -16.88 -3.00
C VAL A 274 10.48 -17.77 -1.86
N TYR A 275 9.89 -18.89 -2.18
CA TYR A 275 9.18 -19.70 -1.19
C TYR A 275 9.86 -21.01 -0.82
N LYS A 276 10.83 -21.48 -1.63
CA LYS A 276 11.45 -22.81 -1.45
C LYS A 276 12.93 -22.78 -1.16
N SER A 277 13.60 -21.66 -1.38
CA SER A 277 15.06 -21.58 -1.35
C SER A 277 15.66 -21.26 0.02
N GLY A 278 14.83 -20.89 1.00
CA GLY A 278 15.31 -20.52 2.33
C GLY A 278 16.19 -19.26 2.32
N PHE A 279 15.95 -18.34 1.41
CA PHE A 279 16.72 -17.11 1.29
C PHE A 279 16.64 -16.25 2.54
N LYS A 280 17.77 -15.63 2.90
CA LYS A 280 17.87 -14.59 3.91
C LYS A 280 18.10 -13.27 3.20
N VAL A 281 17.12 -12.37 3.24
CA VAL A 281 17.15 -11.07 2.56
C VAL A 281 17.38 -9.98 3.60
N TYR A 282 18.51 -9.33 3.53
CA TYR A 282 18.84 -8.17 4.36
C TYR A 282 18.45 -6.91 3.62
N THR A 283 17.65 -6.08 4.29
CA THR A 283 17.03 -4.91 3.68
C THR A 283 17.50 -3.61 4.32
N THR A 284 17.10 -2.50 3.72
CA THR A 284 17.41 -1.16 4.20
C THR A 284 16.41 -0.62 5.23
N LEU A 285 15.26 -1.30 5.42
CA LEU A 285 14.22 -0.87 6.36
C LEU A 285 14.77 -0.81 7.79
N ASP A 286 14.33 0.17 8.55
CA ASP A 286 14.46 0.22 9.99
C ASP A 286 13.09 -0.07 10.61
N LEU A 287 12.95 -1.22 11.25
CA LEU A 287 11.64 -1.67 11.74
C LEU A 287 11.08 -0.75 12.83
N ASP A 288 11.93 -0.18 13.67
CA ASP A 288 11.48 0.75 14.72
C ASP A 288 10.95 2.06 14.12
N LYS A 289 11.63 2.57 13.07
CA LYS A 289 11.20 3.76 12.33
C LYS A 289 9.90 3.51 11.54
N GLN A 290 9.80 2.32 10.94
CA GLN A 290 8.59 1.86 10.23
C GLN A 290 7.36 1.89 11.16
N LEU A 291 7.48 1.35 12.36
CA LEU A 291 6.38 1.31 13.33
C LEU A 291 5.95 2.72 13.79
N ILE A 292 6.91 3.64 13.95
CA ILE A 292 6.61 5.05 14.24
C ILE A 292 5.83 5.68 13.06
N ALA A 293 6.28 5.43 11.82
CA ALA A 293 5.61 5.94 10.63
C ALA A 293 4.17 5.40 10.50
N GLU A 294 3.96 4.10 10.72
CA GLU A 294 2.64 3.46 10.70
C GLU A 294 1.68 4.08 11.73
N LYS A 295 2.16 4.29 12.97
CA LYS A 295 1.39 4.92 14.05
C LYS A 295 0.83 6.27 13.63
N TYR A 296 1.67 7.16 13.10
CA TYR A 296 1.24 8.52 12.78
C TYR A 296 0.49 8.61 11.46
N LEU A 297 0.86 7.84 10.46
CA LEU A 297 0.11 7.79 9.21
C LEU A 297 -1.32 7.30 9.44
N LYS A 298 -1.50 6.25 10.27
CA LYS A 298 -2.82 5.74 10.67
C LYS A 298 -3.63 6.80 11.42
N LYS A 299 -3.00 7.47 12.41
CA LYS A 299 -3.66 8.54 13.18
C LYS A 299 -4.30 9.60 12.28
N TYR A 300 -3.52 10.12 11.33
CA TYR A 300 -4.01 11.19 10.46
C TYR A 300 -4.92 10.68 9.34
N ARG A 301 -4.77 9.44 8.90
CA ARG A 301 -5.73 8.80 8.01
C ARG A 301 -7.10 8.66 8.67
N ASP A 302 -7.13 8.18 9.91
CA ASP A 302 -8.37 8.02 10.67
C ASP A 302 -9.03 9.38 10.94
N TYR A 303 -8.23 10.41 11.23
CA TYR A 303 -8.69 11.79 11.35
C TYR A 303 -9.29 12.31 10.03
N ALA A 304 -8.59 12.15 8.91
CA ALA A 304 -9.08 12.55 7.60
C ALA A 304 -10.38 11.80 7.22
N GLN A 305 -10.44 10.48 7.49
CA GLN A 305 -11.66 9.70 7.26
C GLN A 305 -12.83 10.21 8.09
N SER A 306 -12.63 10.54 9.36
CA SER A 306 -13.68 11.06 10.24
C SER A 306 -14.24 12.40 9.75
N LEU A 307 -13.37 13.29 9.26
CA LEU A 307 -13.78 14.55 8.66
C LEU A 307 -14.54 14.34 7.33
N TYR A 308 -14.06 13.44 6.49
CA TYR A 308 -14.74 13.09 5.25
C TYR A 308 -16.14 12.56 5.52
N ASP A 309 -16.27 11.62 6.47
CA ASP A 309 -17.54 11.02 6.83
C ASP A 309 -18.52 12.06 7.44
N ALA A 310 -18.01 12.99 8.25
CA ALA A 310 -18.79 14.08 8.81
C ALA A 310 -19.30 15.06 7.74
N ASN A 311 -18.42 15.47 6.82
CA ASN A 311 -18.77 16.36 5.69
C ASN A 311 -19.77 15.68 4.74
N TRP A 312 -19.59 14.39 4.47
CA TRP A 312 -20.52 13.59 3.68
C TRP A 312 -21.90 13.50 4.36
N ALA A 313 -21.95 13.21 5.65
CA ALA A 313 -23.19 13.13 6.41
C ALA A 313 -23.95 14.48 6.41
N GLN A 314 -23.23 15.59 6.47
CA GLN A 314 -23.80 16.92 6.47
C GLN A 314 -24.35 17.32 5.09
N SER A 315 -23.61 17.05 4.00
CA SER A 315 -24.05 17.29 2.64
C SER A 315 -25.23 16.39 2.25
N THR A 316 -25.22 15.13 2.73
CA THR A 316 -26.29 14.16 2.45
C THR A 316 -27.58 14.54 3.17
N LYS A 317 -27.51 15.09 4.40
CA LYS A 317 -28.71 15.59 5.11
C LYS A 317 -29.37 16.77 4.37
N ALA A 318 -28.58 17.71 3.87
CA ALA A 318 -29.10 18.81 3.05
C ALA A 318 -29.73 18.32 1.75
N TYR A 319 -29.08 17.35 1.08
CA TYR A 319 -29.56 16.80 -0.18
C TYR A 319 -30.83 15.94 -0.02
N VAL A 320 -30.93 15.16 1.07
CA VAL A 320 -32.12 14.34 1.39
C VAL A 320 -33.34 15.21 1.59
N GLY A 321 -33.23 16.41 2.23
CA GLY A 321 -34.33 17.35 2.36
C GLY A 321 -34.87 17.83 1.01
N TYR A 322 -34.00 18.12 0.05
CA TYR A 322 -34.39 18.50 -1.32
C TYR A 322 -35.01 17.33 -2.11
N VAL A 323 -34.51 16.13 -1.94
CA VAL A 323 -35.01 14.95 -2.63
C VAL A 323 -36.34 14.47 -2.07
N ASP A 324 -36.57 14.60 -0.77
CA ASP A 324 -37.86 14.29 -0.17
C ASP A 324 -38.94 15.31 -0.62
N LEU A 325 -38.55 16.57 -0.81
CA LEU A 325 -39.42 17.59 -1.42
C LEU A 325 -39.72 17.24 -2.89
N LEU A 326 -38.72 16.88 -3.67
CA LEU A 326 -38.87 16.45 -5.08
C LEU A 326 -39.64 15.11 -5.19
N GLY A 327 -39.45 14.19 -4.23
CA GLY A 327 -40.22 12.96 -4.11
C GLY A 327 -41.71 13.20 -3.83
N LEU A 328 -42.05 14.21 -3.01
CA LEU A 328 -43.43 14.65 -2.80
C LEU A 328 -44.00 15.31 -4.06
N VAL A 329 -43.23 16.12 -4.76
CA VAL A 329 -43.65 16.76 -6.02
C VAL A 329 -43.84 15.72 -7.13
N SER A 330 -42.99 14.64 -7.20
CA SER A 330 -43.17 13.58 -8.18
C SER A 330 -44.38 12.69 -7.96
N GLN A 331 -44.94 12.64 -6.73
CA GLN A 331 -46.22 11.98 -6.45
C GLN A 331 -47.40 12.79 -6.96
N VAL A 332 -47.24 14.11 -7.08
CA VAL A 332 -48.26 15.02 -7.60
C VAL A 332 -48.12 15.23 -9.12
N VAL A 333 -46.92 15.08 -9.64
CA VAL A 333 -46.61 15.28 -11.09
C VAL A 333 -45.87 14.03 -11.61
N PRO A 334 -46.57 13.02 -12.15
CA PRO A 334 -46.03 11.70 -12.52
C PRO A 334 -44.98 11.72 -13.64
N ILE A 335 -44.72 12.86 -14.29
CA ILE A 335 -43.79 12.97 -15.45
C ILE A 335 -42.32 13.16 -15.00
N LEU A 336 -42.04 13.42 -13.71
CA LEU A 336 -40.69 13.62 -13.18
C LEU A 336 -40.16 12.34 -12.50
N GLU A 337 -39.63 11.39 -13.29
CA GLU A 337 -38.79 10.33 -12.76
C GLU A 337 -37.40 10.88 -12.34
N VAL A 338 -37.27 11.26 -11.07
CA VAL A 338 -35.98 11.68 -10.53
C VAL A 338 -35.19 10.45 -10.09
N ARG A 339 -34.36 9.88 -10.96
CA ARG A 339 -33.34 8.88 -10.61
C ARG A 339 -32.17 9.58 -9.91
N THR A 340 -32.14 9.57 -8.59
CA THR A 340 -31.07 10.20 -7.81
C THR A 340 -30.31 9.19 -6.96
N SER A 341 -29.06 9.52 -6.63
CA SER A 341 -28.19 8.75 -5.70
C SER A 341 -28.80 8.59 -4.29
N SER A 342 -29.88 9.29 -3.97
CA SER A 342 -30.67 9.11 -2.76
C SER A 342 -31.37 7.75 -2.67
N ALA A 343 -31.61 7.08 -3.80
CA ALA A 343 -32.08 5.70 -3.79
C ALA A 343 -31.13 4.77 -3.03
N LEU A 344 -29.82 4.98 -3.19
CA LEU A 344 -28.77 4.24 -2.46
C LEU A 344 -28.79 4.51 -0.95
N TYR A 345 -29.05 5.76 -0.53
CA TYR A 345 -29.15 6.10 0.90
C TYR A 345 -30.41 5.49 1.54
N ARG A 346 -31.57 5.55 0.87
CA ARG A 346 -32.80 4.90 1.34
C ARG A 346 -32.66 3.38 1.40
N ILE A 347 -31.99 2.78 0.45
CA ILE A 347 -31.65 1.34 0.48
C ILE A 347 -30.80 1.04 1.70
N LYS A 348 -29.82 1.87 2.03
CA LYS A 348 -28.92 1.70 3.20
C LYS A 348 -29.68 1.77 4.52
N GLU A 349 -30.52 2.76 4.72
CA GLU A 349 -31.34 2.89 5.94
C GLU A 349 -32.42 1.80 6.02
N ASN A 350 -33.01 1.41 4.90
CA ASN A 350 -33.96 0.32 4.85
C ASN A 350 -33.28 -1.04 5.09
N VAL A 351 -32.05 -1.25 4.60
CA VAL A 351 -31.25 -2.47 4.90
C VAL A 351 -30.88 -2.52 6.37
N LYS A 352 -30.46 -1.43 6.99
CA LYS A 352 -30.21 -1.36 8.44
C LYS A 352 -31.49 -1.61 9.24
N PHE A 353 -32.57 -0.96 8.89
CA PHE A 353 -33.87 -1.13 9.56
C PHE A 353 -34.37 -2.57 9.37
N SER A 354 -34.29 -3.11 8.17
CA SER A 354 -34.67 -4.48 7.88
C SER A 354 -33.80 -5.50 8.62
N TYR A 355 -32.50 -5.24 8.78
CA TYR A 355 -31.60 -6.08 9.58
C TYR A 355 -32.00 -6.10 11.05
N TYR A 356 -32.23 -4.92 11.67
CA TYR A 356 -32.66 -4.84 13.06
C TYR A 356 -34.06 -5.42 13.26
N ALA A 357 -34.98 -5.14 12.36
CA ALA A 357 -36.33 -5.68 12.40
C ALA A 357 -36.33 -7.21 12.20
N LEU A 358 -35.55 -7.76 11.25
CA LEU A 358 -35.44 -9.18 11.00
C LEU A 358 -34.67 -9.90 12.11
N SER A 359 -33.67 -9.26 12.73
CA SER A 359 -32.99 -9.85 13.88
C SER A 359 -33.91 -9.91 15.11
N LEU A 360 -34.74 -8.90 15.34
CA LEU A 360 -35.77 -8.89 16.38
C LEU A 360 -36.85 -9.94 16.13
N VAL A 361 -37.34 -10.07 14.88
CA VAL A 361 -38.31 -11.07 14.46
C VAL A 361 -37.71 -12.49 14.57
N SER A 362 -36.43 -12.69 14.21
CA SER A 362 -35.77 -13.97 14.35
C SER A 362 -35.53 -14.38 15.80
N GLU A 363 -35.28 -13.41 16.70
CA GLU A 363 -35.23 -13.64 18.14
C GLU A 363 -36.61 -14.02 18.73
N LEU A 364 -37.68 -13.38 18.23
CA LEU A 364 -39.04 -13.68 18.66
C LEU A 364 -39.60 -15.00 18.10
N LEU A 365 -39.20 -15.39 16.88
CA LEU A 365 -39.73 -16.55 16.17
C LEU A 365 -38.76 -17.75 16.15
N GLY A 366 -37.58 -17.66 16.73
CA GLY A 366 -36.61 -18.75 16.84
C GLY A 366 -36.02 -19.24 15.50
N SER A 367 -36.10 -18.45 14.42
CA SER A 367 -35.68 -18.92 13.09
C SER A 367 -34.27 -18.42 12.71
N GLU A 368 -33.24 -19.29 12.93
CA GLU A 368 -31.84 -19.03 12.59
C GLU A 368 -31.56 -18.79 11.08
N ALA A 369 -32.39 -19.33 10.19
CA ALA A 369 -32.21 -19.19 8.75
C ALA A 369 -32.36 -17.76 8.25
N VAL A 370 -33.23 -16.95 8.87
CA VAL A 370 -33.46 -15.54 8.56
C VAL A 370 -32.28 -14.68 9.05
N ARG A 371 -31.73 -15.02 10.22
CA ARG A 371 -30.61 -14.28 10.84
C ARG A 371 -29.30 -14.44 10.04
N ALA A 372 -29.01 -15.66 9.55
CA ALA A 372 -27.78 -15.92 8.81
C ALA A 372 -27.75 -15.25 7.42
N ASN A 373 -28.88 -15.28 6.70
CA ASN A 373 -28.95 -14.70 5.35
C ASN A 373 -28.91 -13.15 5.38
N SER A 374 -29.60 -12.53 6.34
CA SER A 374 -29.60 -11.06 6.47
C SER A 374 -28.25 -10.51 6.95
N TYR A 375 -27.52 -11.26 7.78
CA TYR A 375 -26.18 -10.88 8.24
C TYR A 375 -25.12 -10.95 7.11
N ASP A 376 -25.18 -11.99 6.26
CA ASP A 376 -24.27 -12.14 5.12
C ASP A 376 -24.51 -11.05 4.04
N GLU A 377 -25.75 -10.66 3.79
CA GLU A 377 -26.07 -9.54 2.88
C GLU A 377 -25.65 -8.19 3.46
N PHE A 378 -25.87 -7.98 4.74
CA PHE A 378 -25.39 -6.76 5.45
C PHE A 378 -23.86 -6.66 5.46
N LEU A 379 -23.13 -7.77 5.72
CA LEU A 379 -21.68 -7.80 5.64
C LEU A 379 -21.16 -7.51 4.23
N LYS A 380 -21.73 -8.14 3.21
CA LYS A 380 -21.35 -7.90 1.82
C LYS A 380 -21.58 -6.43 1.43
N PHE A 381 -22.71 -5.86 1.80
CA PHE A 381 -23.04 -4.47 1.53
C PHE A 381 -22.11 -3.49 2.28
N SER A 382 -21.86 -3.73 3.57
CA SER A 382 -20.99 -2.88 4.39
C SER A 382 -19.52 -2.96 3.98
N ILE A 383 -19.03 -4.12 3.51
CA ILE A 383 -17.67 -4.29 3.02
C ILE A 383 -17.49 -3.57 1.67
N VAL A 384 -18.43 -3.71 0.75
CA VAL A 384 -18.38 -3.05 -0.57
C VAL A 384 -18.49 -1.54 -0.44
N GLU A 385 -19.28 -1.03 0.48
CA GLU A 385 -19.44 0.41 0.70
C GLU A 385 -18.23 1.02 1.42
N LYS A 386 -17.69 0.36 2.46
CA LYS A 386 -16.45 0.80 3.12
C LYS A 386 -15.25 0.81 2.17
N SER A 387 -15.18 -0.11 1.21
CA SER A 387 -14.09 -0.16 0.25
C SER A 387 -14.14 0.96 -0.81
N LYS A 388 -15.34 1.47 -1.15
CA LYS A 388 -15.50 2.50 -2.20
C LYS A 388 -15.11 3.91 -1.77
N ASN A 389 -15.23 4.25 -0.47
CA ASN A 389 -15.03 5.61 0.05
C ASN A 389 -13.97 5.68 1.15
N ARG A 390 -12.93 4.86 1.06
CA ARG A 390 -11.83 4.83 2.03
C ARG A 390 -10.70 5.75 1.59
N ILE A 391 -10.36 6.72 2.44
CA ILE A 391 -9.16 7.53 2.23
C ILE A 391 -7.94 6.61 2.39
N GLU A 392 -7.11 6.60 1.37
CA GLU A 392 -5.85 5.88 1.32
C GLU A 392 -4.68 6.83 1.62
N CYS A 393 -3.53 6.24 1.93
CA CYS A 393 -2.36 7.01 2.31
C CYS A 393 -1.08 6.28 1.91
N ALA A 394 0.01 7.03 1.82
CA ALA A 394 1.34 6.46 1.65
C ALA A 394 2.38 7.31 2.39
N LEU A 395 3.43 6.66 2.88
CA LEU A 395 4.61 7.31 3.43
C LEU A 395 5.86 6.57 2.95
N VAL A 396 6.85 7.34 2.50
CA VAL A 396 8.17 6.83 2.16
C VAL A 396 9.21 7.71 2.85
N SER A 397 10.14 7.07 3.55
CA SER A 397 11.28 7.75 4.17
C SER A 397 12.58 7.20 3.58
N VAL A 398 13.41 8.07 3.01
CA VAL A 398 14.67 7.73 2.32
C VAL A 398 15.81 8.51 2.94
N ASN A 399 16.84 7.80 3.33
CA ASN A 399 18.08 8.40 3.76
C ASN A 399 18.90 8.83 2.53
N SER A 400 19.03 10.13 2.31
CA SER A 400 19.70 10.67 1.13
C SER A 400 21.21 10.39 1.07
N LYS A 401 21.87 10.05 2.19
CA LYS A 401 23.30 9.75 2.21
C LYS A 401 23.63 8.43 1.52
N ASN A 402 22.78 7.42 1.72
CA ASN A 402 23.02 6.04 1.25
C ASN A 402 21.88 5.47 0.38
N GLY A 403 20.81 6.21 0.12
CA GLY A 403 19.65 5.75 -0.66
C GLY A 403 18.76 4.73 0.06
N TYR A 404 18.96 4.48 1.36
CA TYR A 404 18.20 3.47 2.08
C TYR A 404 16.74 3.88 2.28
N ILE A 405 15.81 3.01 1.92
CA ILE A 405 14.40 3.15 2.28
C ILE A 405 14.27 2.69 3.73
N GLU A 406 14.19 3.65 4.67
CA GLU A 406 14.09 3.37 6.10
C GLU A 406 12.66 3.09 6.57
N ALA A 407 11.65 3.62 5.86
CA ALA A 407 10.25 3.30 6.06
C ALA A 407 9.47 3.36 4.74
N MET A 408 8.49 2.44 4.56
CA MET A 408 7.59 2.42 3.41
C MET A 408 6.21 1.89 3.80
N ILE A 409 5.18 2.70 3.59
CA ILE A 409 3.79 2.35 3.79
C ILE A 409 3.02 2.70 2.53
N GLY A 410 2.31 1.73 1.96
CA GLY A 410 1.64 1.88 0.65
C GLY A 410 0.12 1.85 0.71
N GLY A 411 -0.48 2.03 1.88
CA GLY A 411 -1.94 2.07 2.02
C GLY A 411 -2.39 2.03 3.46
N SER A 412 -3.69 2.22 3.65
CA SER A 412 -4.33 2.23 4.97
C SER A 412 -4.41 0.86 5.62
N GLU A 413 -4.43 -0.21 4.81
CA GLU A 413 -4.51 -1.60 5.25
C GLU A 413 -3.99 -2.52 4.14
N PHE A 414 -3.20 -3.51 4.53
CA PHE A 414 -2.74 -4.56 3.63
C PHE A 414 -3.60 -5.81 3.81
N SER A 415 -4.12 -6.37 2.72
CA SER A 415 -4.91 -7.60 2.75
C SER A 415 -4.73 -8.40 1.45
N SER A 416 -5.28 -9.61 1.39
CA SER A 416 -5.25 -10.43 0.18
C SER A 416 -5.90 -9.77 -1.04
N ILE A 417 -6.86 -8.87 -0.80
CA ILE A 417 -7.58 -8.10 -1.84
C ILE A 417 -7.04 -6.67 -2.01
N ASN A 418 -6.28 -6.14 -1.06
CA ASN A 418 -5.65 -4.82 -1.14
C ASN A 418 -4.12 -4.95 -1.00
N ARG A 419 -3.46 -5.37 -2.09
CA ARG A 419 -2.00 -5.46 -2.20
C ARG A 419 -1.38 -4.28 -2.94
N PHE A 420 -2.20 -3.34 -3.41
CA PHE A 420 -1.75 -2.19 -4.18
C PHE A 420 -0.88 -1.29 -3.32
N ASN A 421 0.41 -1.23 -3.63
CA ASN A 421 1.39 -0.44 -2.90
C ASN A 421 1.46 0.98 -3.49
N ARG A 422 0.72 1.90 -2.90
CA ARG A 422 0.64 3.29 -3.38
C ARG A 422 1.93 4.05 -3.26
N ALA A 423 2.85 3.60 -2.39
CA ALA A 423 4.17 4.20 -2.27
C ALA A 423 5.00 4.11 -3.59
N ILE A 424 4.72 3.09 -4.42
CA ILE A 424 5.48 2.80 -5.65
C ILE A 424 4.63 2.67 -6.91
N GLN A 425 3.32 2.38 -6.77
CA GLN A 425 2.45 2.05 -7.92
C GLN A 425 1.44 3.16 -8.24
N ALA A 426 1.05 3.97 -7.26
CA ALA A 426 0.11 5.07 -7.49
C ALA A 426 0.85 6.29 -8.04
N LYS A 427 0.68 6.59 -9.31
CA LYS A 427 1.09 7.86 -9.90
C LYS A 427 0.00 8.89 -9.66
N ARG A 428 0.35 9.99 -8.99
CA ARG A 428 -0.60 11.03 -8.57
C ARG A 428 -0.02 12.41 -8.87
N GLN A 429 -0.88 13.36 -9.22
CA GLN A 429 -0.49 14.74 -9.47
C GLN A 429 0.13 15.36 -8.21
N LEU A 430 1.25 16.03 -8.39
CA LEU A 430 1.99 16.66 -7.30
C LEU A 430 1.34 17.93 -6.77
N GLY A 431 0.58 18.64 -7.62
CA GLY A 431 0.10 19.96 -7.26
C GLY A 431 1.26 20.87 -6.81
N SER A 432 1.05 21.63 -5.77
CA SER A 432 2.07 22.57 -5.27
C SER A 432 3.35 21.92 -4.72
N ALA A 433 3.41 20.60 -4.51
CA ALA A 433 4.66 19.92 -4.18
C ALA A 433 5.67 19.93 -5.34
N PHE A 434 5.23 20.23 -6.54
CA PHE A 434 6.07 20.42 -7.73
C PHE A 434 6.87 21.74 -7.72
N LYS A 435 6.39 22.78 -7.03
CA LYS A 435 6.97 24.15 -7.08
C LYS A 435 8.47 24.23 -6.77
N PRO A 436 9.05 23.47 -5.79
CA PRO A 436 10.49 23.50 -5.57
C PRO A 436 11.32 23.18 -6.82
N PHE A 437 10.84 22.28 -7.69
CA PHE A 437 11.55 21.93 -8.94
C PHE A 437 11.48 23.03 -9.98
N LEU A 438 10.32 23.67 -10.14
CA LEU A 438 10.13 24.83 -11.00
C LEU A 438 11.02 25.99 -10.56
N TYR A 439 11.03 26.29 -9.28
CA TYR A 439 11.83 27.41 -8.72
C TYR A 439 13.31 27.10 -8.81
N SER A 440 13.72 25.86 -8.59
CA SER A 440 15.10 25.40 -8.81
C SER A 440 15.56 25.61 -10.24
N ALA A 441 14.72 25.25 -11.22
CA ALA A 441 15.04 25.45 -12.64
C ALA A 441 15.29 26.92 -12.97
N GLY A 442 14.45 27.82 -12.44
CA GLY A 442 14.61 29.25 -12.67
C GLY A 442 15.84 29.89 -12.01
N ILE A 443 16.16 29.47 -10.77
CA ILE A 443 17.32 29.95 -10.02
C ILE A 443 18.62 29.38 -10.62
N ASP A 444 18.66 28.10 -10.93
CA ASP A 444 19.84 27.45 -11.49
C ASP A 444 20.19 27.96 -12.89
N ALA A 445 19.16 28.24 -13.71
CA ALA A 445 19.31 28.91 -15.01
C ALA A 445 19.64 30.40 -14.89
N ARG A 446 19.70 30.97 -13.67
CA ARG A 446 19.94 32.40 -13.38
C ARG A 446 18.93 33.35 -14.01
N LEU A 447 17.70 32.89 -14.27
CA LEU A 447 16.60 33.70 -14.82
C LEU A 447 15.80 34.39 -13.72
N ILE A 448 15.85 33.87 -12.49
CA ILE A 448 15.26 34.46 -11.29
C ILE A 448 16.19 34.26 -10.09
N THR A 449 15.99 35.06 -9.05
CA THR A 449 16.60 34.90 -7.72
C THR A 449 15.51 34.74 -6.68
N ALA A 450 15.87 34.39 -5.43
CA ALA A 450 14.92 34.33 -4.34
C ALA A 450 14.24 35.67 -4.03
N ALA A 451 14.94 36.78 -4.34
CA ALA A 451 14.45 38.15 -4.16
C ALA A 451 13.69 38.71 -5.39
N THR A 452 13.71 38.06 -6.56
CA THR A 452 13.02 38.56 -7.76
C THR A 452 11.57 38.86 -7.45
N PRO A 453 11.09 40.11 -7.67
CA PRO A 453 9.70 40.48 -7.43
C PRO A 453 8.79 40.04 -8.59
N PHE A 454 7.58 39.62 -8.21
CA PHE A 454 6.46 39.40 -9.13
C PHE A 454 5.19 40.01 -8.55
N VAL A 455 4.28 40.44 -9.42
CA VAL A 455 2.94 40.90 -8.99
C VAL A 455 1.99 39.72 -8.95
N ASP A 456 1.44 39.41 -7.78
CA ASP A 456 0.42 38.41 -7.59
C ASP A 456 -0.97 39.04 -7.77
N GLU A 457 -1.52 38.94 -8.96
CA GLU A 457 -2.78 39.53 -9.40
C GLU A 457 -3.52 38.58 -10.35
N PRO A 458 -4.82 38.76 -10.61
CA PRO A 458 -5.54 37.95 -11.59
C PRO A 458 -4.87 37.94 -12.96
N ILE A 459 -4.72 36.77 -13.57
CA ILE A 459 -4.18 36.59 -14.92
C ILE A 459 -5.09 35.68 -15.74
N GLU A 460 -5.10 35.90 -17.05
CA GLU A 460 -5.87 35.10 -17.98
C GLU A 460 -5.00 34.76 -19.20
N TYR A 461 -5.12 33.52 -19.64
CA TYR A 461 -4.49 33.02 -20.84
C TYR A 461 -5.57 32.53 -21.81
N THR A 462 -5.53 32.98 -23.04
CA THR A 462 -6.46 32.50 -24.07
C THR A 462 -5.72 31.53 -24.98
N TYR A 463 -6.21 30.31 -25.04
CA TYR A 463 -5.68 29.31 -25.96
C TYR A 463 -6.84 28.68 -26.75
N GLN A 464 -6.75 28.76 -28.10
CA GLN A 464 -7.77 28.23 -29.01
C GLN A 464 -9.23 28.61 -28.64
N GLY A 465 -9.44 29.84 -28.17
CA GLY A 465 -10.76 30.33 -27.78
C GLY A 465 -11.24 29.96 -26.41
N THR A 466 -10.45 29.14 -25.66
CA THR A 466 -10.72 28.81 -24.25
C THR A 466 -9.89 29.72 -23.34
N VAL A 467 -10.54 30.37 -22.39
CA VAL A 467 -9.89 31.23 -21.40
C VAL A 467 -9.54 30.37 -20.17
N TRP A 468 -8.26 30.37 -19.80
CA TRP A 468 -7.77 29.75 -18.56
C TRP A 468 -7.32 30.85 -17.60
N SER A 469 -7.98 30.90 -16.44
CA SER A 469 -7.73 31.87 -15.38
C SER A 469 -7.38 31.17 -14.06
N PRO A 470 -6.08 30.90 -13.81
CA PRO A 470 -5.65 30.29 -12.57
C PRO A 470 -5.92 31.20 -11.37
N LYS A 471 -6.21 30.59 -10.21
CA LYS A 471 -6.45 31.32 -8.97
C LYS A 471 -5.56 30.83 -7.86
N ASN A 472 -5.21 31.70 -6.91
CA ASN A 472 -4.61 31.26 -5.65
C ASN A 472 -5.62 30.46 -4.85
N TYR A 473 -5.12 29.56 -3.97
CA TYR A 473 -5.97 28.65 -3.19
C TYR A 473 -7.00 29.40 -2.33
N GLU A 474 -6.61 30.51 -1.71
CA GLU A 474 -7.49 31.33 -0.84
C GLU A 474 -8.38 32.31 -1.65
N GLY A 475 -8.18 32.41 -2.95
CA GLY A 475 -8.89 33.35 -3.82
C GLY A 475 -8.46 34.81 -3.62
N SER A 476 -7.46 35.08 -2.78
CA SER A 476 -6.86 36.40 -2.54
C SER A 476 -5.53 36.56 -3.26
N TYR A 477 -5.11 37.79 -3.47
CA TYR A 477 -3.87 38.15 -4.13
C TYR A 477 -3.01 39.02 -3.21
N GLN A 478 -1.68 38.83 -3.29
CA GLN A 478 -0.73 39.50 -2.38
C GLN A 478 -0.14 40.78 -2.97
N GLY A 479 -0.40 41.07 -4.26
CA GLY A 479 0.27 42.18 -4.95
C GLY A 479 1.77 41.88 -5.15
N LEU A 480 2.60 42.91 -5.00
CA LEU A 480 4.05 42.76 -5.17
C LEU A 480 4.65 41.82 -4.12
N THR A 481 5.28 40.76 -4.56
CA THR A 481 5.83 39.69 -3.70
C THR A 481 7.11 39.11 -4.28
N THR A 482 8.01 38.61 -3.42
CA THR A 482 9.25 37.97 -3.88
C THR A 482 9.04 36.49 -4.18
N VAL A 483 9.94 35.89 -4.98
CA VAL A 483 9.98 34.45 -5.29
C VAL A 483 10.00 33.61 -4.00
N ARG A 484 10.77 34.01 -2.97
CA ARG A 484 10.78 33.33 -1.65
C ARG A 484 9.40 33.31 -1.00
N ASP A 485 8.76 34.48 -0.91
CA ASP A 485 7.44 34.56 -0.27
C ASP A 485 6.37 33.85 -1.07
N ALA A 486 6.48 33.83 -2.39
CA ALA A 486 5.59 33.07 -3.27
C ALA A 486 5.70 31.55 -3.02
N LEU A 487 6.92 31.01 -2.80
CA LEU A 487 7.10 29.60 -2.44
C LEU A 487 6.55 29.31 -1.01
N LYS A 488 6.85 30.20 -0.06
CA LYS A 488 6.39 30.10 1.35
C LYS A 488 4.87 30.04 1.44
N LEU A 489 4.17 30.93 0.72
CA LEU A 489 2.71 31.01 0.69
C LEU A 489 2.08 30.10 -0.37
N SER A 490 2.91 29.46 -1.19
CA SER A 490 2.45 28.55 -2.25
C SER A 490 1.55 29.23 -3.31
N LEU A 491 1.88 30.48 -3.70
CA LEU A 491 1.08 31.26 -4.67
C LEU A 491 1.10 30.60 -6.06
N ASN A 492 -0.07 30.44 -6.66
CA ASN A 492 -0.24 29.81 -7.96
C ASN A 492 0.13 30.79 -9.09
N ILE A 493 -0.33 32.01 -9.00
CA ILE A 493 -0.13 33.03 -10.04
C ILE A 493 1.36 33.29 -10.28
N VAL A 494 2.12 33.52 -9.17
CA VAL A 494 3.55 33.75 -9.30
C VAL A 494 4.27 32.55 -9.88
N SER A 495 3.84 31.31 -9.55
CA SER A 495 4.43 30.10 -10.14
C SER A 495 4.20 30.02 -11.65
N VAL A 496 3.02 30.44 -12.13
CA VAL A 496 2.73 30.52 -13.59
C VAL A 496 3.59 31.60 -14.24
N LYS A 497 3.70 32.78 -13.63
CA LYS A 497 4.57 33.87 -14.14
C LYS A 497 6.06 33.47 -14.14
N ILE A 498 6.52 32.66 -13.17
CA ILE A 498 7.88 32.09 -13.19
C ILE A 498 8.05 31.16 -14.39
N LEU A 499 7.08 30.25 -14.65
CA LEU A 499 7.15 29.35 -15.82
C LEU A 499 7.13 30.14 -17.13
N GLU A 500 6.32 31.18 -17.22
CA GLU A 500 6.30 32.08 -18.39
C GLU A 500 7.69 32.69 -18.64
N ARG A 501 8.35 33.16 -17.57
CA ARG A 501 9.70 33.76 -17.65
C ARG A 501 10.79 32.77 -18.03
N ILE A 502 10.77 31.54 -17.50
CA ILE A 502 11.82 30.54 -17.77
C ILE A 502 11.57 29.72 -19.03
N GLY A 503 10.31 29.61 -19.45
CA GLY A 503 9.87 28.79 -20.60
C GLY A 503 9.78 27.30 -20.31
N LEU A 504 8.93 26.61 -21.08
CA LEU A 504 8.71 25.15 -20.97
C LEU A 504 9.98 24.34 -21.26
N GLY A 505 10.84 24.78 -22.18
CA GLY A 505 12.07 24.08 -22.56
C GLY A 505 13.05 23.94 -21.38
N VAL A 506 13.26 25.03 -20.63
CA VAL A 506 14.11 25.02 -19.43
C VAL A 506 13.49 24.08 -18.40
N LEU A 507 12.21 24.22 -18.09
CA LEU A 507 11.55 23.35 -17.09
C LEU A 507 11.66 21.87 -17.46
N ARG A 508 11.44 21.49 -18.73
CA ARG A 508 11.56 20.11 -19.23
C ARG A 508 12.94 19.52 -18.96
N SER A 509 14.00 20.28 -19.23
CA SER A 509 15.37 19.81 -19.04
C SER A 509 15.71 19.48 -17.57
N TYR A 510 15.18 20.26 -16.63
CA TYR A 510 15.37 20.01 -15.21
C TYR A 510 14.48 18.88 -14.68
N VAL A 511 13.20 18.85 -15.07
CA VAL A 511 12.26 17.80 -14.67
C VAL A 511 12.74 16.41 -15.11
N ALA A 512 13.29 16.30 -16.34
CA ALA A 512 13.93 15.07 -16.82
C ALA A 512 14.99 14.56 -15.86
N LYS A 513 15.86 15.45 -15.34
CA LYS A 513 16.95 15.10 -14.42
C LYS A 513 16.45 14.80 -13.01
N PHE A 514 15.53 15.61 -12.46
CA PHE A 514 14.97 15.42 -11.12
C PHE A 514 14.27 14.07 -10.96
N PHE A 515 13.49 13.68 -11.98
CA PHE A 515 12.65 12.48 -11.92
C PHE A 515 13.19 11.30 -12.74
N ASN A 516 14.34 11.46 -13.40
CA ASN A 516 14.94 10.46 -14.29
C ASN A 516 13.95 9.97 -15.36
N LEU A 517 13.26 10.94 -16.02
CA LEU A 517 12.26 10.68 -17.05
C LEU A 517 12.87 10.84 -18.45
N SER A 518 12.36 10.05 -19.40
CA SER A 518 12.67 10.20 -20.81
C SER A 518 12.07 11.50 -21.39
N PRO A 519 12.60 12.05 -22.50
CA PRO A 519 12.03 13.24 -23.12
C PRO A 519 10.54 13.11 -23.49
N SER A 520 10.11 11.91 -23.91
CA SER A 520 8.71 11.64 -24.25
C SER A 520 7.80 11.72 -23.02
N GLU A 521 8.23 11.16 -21.88
CA GLU A 521 7.47 11.24 -20.62
C GLU A 521 7.38 12.68 -20.11
N VAL A 522 8.48 13.43 -20.18
CA VAL A 522 8.48 14.83 -19.75
C VAL A 522 7.53 15.67 -20.60
N ASN A 523 7.54 15.50 -21.93
CA ASN A 523 6.69 16.23 -22.83
C ASN A 523 5.19 15.95 -22.60
N LEU A 524 4.85 14.75 -22.11
CA LEU A 524 3.46 14.40 -21.76
C LEU A 524 2.92 15.29 -20.65
N TYR A 525 3.73 15.58 -19.62
CA TYR A 525 3.29 16.28 -18.42
C TYR A 525 3.64 17.78 -18.43
N ILE A 526 4.76 18.17 -19.07
CA ILE A 526 5.25 19.56 -19.12
C ILE A 526 4.96 20.13 -20.51
N ASN A 527 3.72 20.45 -20.77
CA ASN A 527 3.21 20.83 -22.08
C ASN A 527 2.48 22.18 -22.13
N SER A 528 2.20 22.81 -20.98
CA SER A 528 1.42 24.05 -20.91
C SER A 528 1.78 24.87 -19.66
N MET A 529 1.27 26.08 -19.55
CA MET A 529 1.43 26.93 -18.36
C MET A 529 0.84 26.30 -17.10
N ALA A 530 -0.17 25.43 -17.23
CA ALA A 530 -0.72 24.68 -16.11
C ALA A 530 0.31 23.74 -15.45
N SER A 531 1.38 23.37 -16.16
CA SER A 531 2.48 22.57 -15.62
C SER A 531 3.16 23.23 -14.41
N ALA A 532 3.11 24.57 -14.29
CA ALA A 532 3.58 25.29 -13.11
C ALA A 532 2.87 24.89 -11.82
N LEU A 533 1.66 24.37 -11.94
CA LEU A 533 0.79 23.98 -10.83
C LEU A 533 0.91 22.49 -10.49
N GLY A 534 1.83 21.75 -11.12
CA GLY A 534 2.18 20.37 -10.79
C GLY A 534 1.26 19.32 -11.40
N THR A 535 1.07 19.36 -12.72
CA THR A 535 0.37 18.34 -13.51
C THR A 535 1.15 17.02 -13.60
N LEU A 536 2.44 17.02 -13.27
CA LEU A 536 3.28 15.82 -13.26
C LEU A 536 2.74 14.79 -12.27
N GLU A 537 2.59 13.55 -12.74
CA GLU A 537 2.14 12.41 -11.94
C GLU A 537 3.31 11.47 -11.63
N VAL A 538 3.59 11.27 -10.36
CA VAL A 538 4.66 10.38 -9.87
C VAL A 538 4.21 9.61 -8.62
N SER A 539 4.94 8.55 -8.29
CA SER A 539 4.72 7.85 -7.02
C SER A 539 5.39 8.60 -5.84
N PRO A 540 4.95 8.35 -4.60
CA PRO A 540 5.63 8.86 -3.40
C PRO A 540 7.13 8.53 -3.36
N LEU A 541 7.55 7.35 -3.84
CA LEU A 541 8.95 6.96 -3.91
C LEU A 541 9.72 7.79 -4.95
N ASP A 542 9.14 8.05 -6.13
CA ASP A 542 9.75 8.90 -7.15
C ASP A 542 9.94 10.33 -6.64
N LEU A 543 8.94 10.87 -5.92
CA LEU A 543 9.03 12.19 -5.31
C LEU A 543 10.10 12.22 -4.20
N ALA A 544 10.21 11.19 -3.37
CA ALA A 544 11.25 11.08 -2.36
C ALA A 544 12.64 11.05 -2.99
N ALA A 545 12.82 10.26 -4.08
CA ALA A 545 14.07 10.24 -4.83
C ALA A 545 14.43 11.61 -5.40
N ALA A 546 13.47 12.34 -5.99
CA ALA A 546 13.69 13.69 -6.51
C ALA A 546 14.04 14.70 -5.40
N PHE A 547 13.42 14.58 -4.22
CA PHE A 547 13.71 15.45 -3.08
C PHE A 547 15.10 15.21 -2.47
N THR A 548 15.75 14.05 -2.71
CA THR A 548 17.14 13.80 -2.23
C THR A 548 18.14 14.80 -2.80
N VAL A 549 17.83 15.44 -3.92
CA VAL A 549 18.65 16.46 -4.59
C VAL A 549 18.97 17.62 -3.66
N PHE A 550 18.05 18.04 -2.80
CA PHE A 550 18.20 19.19 -1.94
C PHE A 550 19.24 18.96 -0.81
N PRO A 551 19.09 17.95 0.08
CA PRO A 551 20.08 17.69 1.12
C PRO A 551 21.41 17.14 0.58
N ARG A 552 21.46 16.69 -0.68
CA ARG A 552 22.67 16.22 -1.37
C ARG A 552 23.35 17.29 -2.24
N MET A 553 23.03 18.53 -2.01
CA MET A 553 23.67 19.65 -2.74
C MET A 553 23.62 19.48 -4.27
N GLY A 554 22.45 19.10 -4.80
CA GLY A 554 22.15 19.06 -6.20
C GLY A 554 22.30 17.71 -6.91
N THR A 555 22.70 16.63 -6.22
CA THR A 555 22.76 15.28 -6.81
C THR A 555 21.60 14.42 -6.31
N ARG A 556 21.02 13.62 -7.20
CA ARG A 556 19.96 12.65 -6.87
C ARG A 556 20.56 11.29 -6.54
N ILE A 557 19.97 10.57 -5.58
CA ILE A 557 20.28 9.17 -5.29
C ILE A 557 19.06 8.30 -5.50
N ASP A 558 19.24 7.14 -6.14
CA ASP A 558 18.14 6.18 -6.33
C ASP A 558 17.92 5.39 -5.04
N PRO A 559 16.67 5.28 -4.56
CA PRO A 559 16.36 4.51 -3.37
C PRO A 559 16.59 3.01 -3.59
N ILE A 560 17.13 2.34 -2.58
CA ILE A 560 17.30 0.89 -2.55
C ILE A 560 16.59 0.28 -1.35
N ALA A 561 16.07 -0.96 -1.54
CA ALA A 561 15.36 -1.69 -0.50
C ALA A 561 16.12 -2.93 0.00
N ILE A 562 16.99 -3.50 -0.83
CA ILE A 562 17.70 -4.74 -0.54
C ILE A 562 19.21 -4.46 -0.50
N LEU A 563 19.86 -4.89 0.56
CA LEU A 563 21.31 -4.80 0.71
C LEU A 563 22.00 -6.02 0.12
N ARG A 564 21.60 -7.23 0.57
CA ARG A 564 22.12 -8.49 0.10
C ARG A 564 21.14 -9.63 0.28
N ILE A 565 21.33 -10.69 -0.48
CA ILE A 565 20.57 -11.93 -0.43
C ILE A 565 21.55 -13.08 -0.20
N GLU A 566 21.28 -13.87 0.85
CA GLU A 566 22.03 -15.08 1.19
C GLU A 566 21.17 -16.32 0.95
N ASP A 567 21.82 -17.47 0.67
CA ASP A 567 21.15 -18.76 0.69
C ASP A 567 20.93 -19.26 2.13
N LYS A 568 20.26 -20.40 2.29
CA LYS A 568 20.01 -21.01 3.59
C LYS A 568 21.28 -21.33 4.39
N TYR A 569 22.41 -21.51 3.72
CA TYR A 569 23.72 -21.82 4.33
C TYR A 569 24.51 -20.55 4.71
N GLY A 570 23.98 -19.35 4.41
CA GLY A 570 24.64 -18.08 4.68
C GLY A 570 25.63 -17.62 3.60
N ARG A 571 25.64 -18.27 2.41
CA ARG A 571 26.44 -17.82 1.29
C ARG A 571 25.75 -16.67 0.58
N VAL A 572 26.48 -15.59 0.34
CA VAL A 572 25.95 -14.44 -0.39
C VAL A 572 25.72 -14.83 -1.85
N ILE A 573 24.46 -14.72 -2.30
CA ILE A 573 24.06 -14.98 -3.70
C ILE A 573 24.09 -13.69 -4.50
N LYS A 574 23.68 -12.59 -3.88
CA LYS A 574 23.66 -11.25 -4.47
C LYS A 574 23.96 -10.20 -3.42
N ASP A 575 24.86 -9.28 -3.73
CA ASP A 575 25.23 -8.16 -2.89
C ASP A 575 25.10 -6.87 -3.71
N PHE A 576 24.04 -6.11 -3.42
CA PHE A 576 23.74 -4.88 -4.14
C PHE A 576 24.72 -3.74 -3.80
N LEU A 577 25.36 -3.78 -2.61
CA LEU A 577 26.36 -2.80 -2.23
C LEU A 577 27.70 -3.06 -2.92
N ALA A 578 28.11 -4.32 -3.00
CA ALA A 578 29.33 -4.72 -3.70
C ALA A 578 29.24 -4.51 -5.23
N GLU A 579 28.01 -4.58 -5.79
CA GLU A 579 27.75 -4.32 -7.21
C GLU A 579 27.65 -2.82 -7.56
N GLY A 580 28.03 -1.91 -6.66
CA GLY A 580 28.06 -0.47 -6.88
C GLY A 580 27.07 0.33 -6.05
N GLY A 581 26.22 -0.32 -5.26
CA GLY A 581 25.24 0.34 -4.37
C GLY A 581 24.18 1.14 -5.13
N PRO A 582 23.54 2.11 -4.46
CA PRO A 582 22.52 2.96 -5.07
C PRO A 582 23.14 3.90 -6.12
N ARG A 583 22.47 4.01 -7.25
CA ARG A 583 22.94 4.89 -8.33
C ARG A 583 22.82 6.36 -7.89
N VAL A 584 23.93 7.09 -7.94
CA VAL A 584 23.97 8.53 -7.78
C VAL A 584 24.00 9.17 -9.16
N SER A 585 23.07 10.12 -9.41
CA SER A 585 23.04 10.85 -10.68
C SER A 585 24.20 11.82 -10.79
N GLN A 586 24.46 12.27 -12.00
CA GLN A 586 25.21 13.52 -12.22
C GLN A 586 24.45 14.69 -11.59
N GLN A 587 25.14 15.87 -11.48
CA GLN A 587 24.56 17.08 -10.93
C GLN A 587 23.24 17.43 -11.64
N VAL A 588 22.14 17.52 -10.89
CA VAL A 588 20.82 17.90 -11.38
C VAL A 588 20.67 19.42 -11.38
N ILE A 589 21.08 20.05 -10.26
CA ILE A 589 21.16 21.52 -10.07
C ILE A 589 22.47 21.83 -9.35
N SER A 590 22.92 23.07 -9.39
CA SER A 590 24.11 23.50 -8.66
C SER A 590 23.93 23.37 -7.13
N PRO A 591 25.01 23.15 -6.37
CA PRO A 591 24.96 23.15 -4.91
C PRO A 591 24.38 24.46 -4.35
N GLN A 592 24.67 25.58 -4.99
CA GLN A 592 24.17 26.90 -4.62
C GLN A 592 22.65 26.97 -4.75
N THR A 593 22.10 26.50 -5.85
CA THR A 593 20.65 26.44 -6.08
C THR A 593 19.98 25.53 -5.07
N ALA A 594 20.57 24.33 -4.81
CA ALA A 594 20.03 23.39 -3.83
C ALA A 594 19.95 24.04 -2.43
N PHE A 595 20.98 24.78 -2.02
CA PHE A 595 21.01 25.50 -0.75
C PHE A 595 19.96 26.61 -0.69
N ILE A 596 19.88 27.48 -1.72
CA ILE A 596 18.93 28.60 -1.76
C ILE A 596 17.49 28.08 -1.69
N VAL A 597 17.12 27.08 -2.50
CA VAL A 597 15.77 26.51 -2.50
C VAL A 597 15.46 25.79 -1.19
N SER A 598 16.45 25.12 -0.58
CA SER A 598 16.30 24.53 0.77
C SER A 598 15.99 25.60 1.81
N SER A 599 16.70 26.75 1.76
CA SER A 599 16.43 27.88 2.67
C SER A 599 15.02 28.46 2.46
N MET A 600 14.53 28.52 1.22
CA MET A 600 13.17 28.95 0.93
C MET A 600 12.14 27.94 1.44
N MET A 601 12.38 26.62 1.31
CA MET A 601 11.53 25.57 1.83
C MET A 601 11.55 25.49 3.38
N LYS A 602 12.61 25.93 4.05
CA LYS A 602 12.66 26.11 5.49
C LYS A 602 11.61 27.14 5.95
N ASP A 603 11.43 28.23 5.19
CA ASP A 603 10.38 29.22 5.46
C ASP A 603 8.96 28.66 5.28
N VAL A 604 8.75 27.73 4.35
CA VAL A 604 7.45 27.03 4.21
C VAL A 604 7.08 26.30 5.49
N VAL A 605 8.06 25.67 6.15
CA VAL A 605 7.85 24.93 7.41
C VAL A 605 7.70 25.87 8.60
N ASN A 606 8.51 26.94 8.68
CA ASN A 606 8.54 27.80 9.83
C ASN A 606 7.43 28.86 9.84
N HIS A 607 7.06 29.38 8.68
CA HIS A 607 6.19 30.57 8.55
C HIS A 607 5.15 30.44 7.43
N GLY A 608 5.10 29.29 6.75
CA GLY A 608 4.24 29.06 5.58
C GLY A 608 3.23 27.96 5.74
N THR A 609 2.89 27.33 4.62
CA THR A 609 1.86 26.30 4.53
C THR A 609 2.19 25.01 5.30
N GLY A 610 3.45 24.82 5.71
CA GLY A 610 3.91 23.66 6.50
C GLY A 610 3.99 23.89 8.01
N ILE A 611 3.50 25.03 8.54
CA ILE A 611 3.60 25.42 9.95
C ILE A 611 3.07 24.38 10.95
N SER A 612 2.18 23.51 10.52
CA SER A 612 1.65 22.42 11.35
C SER A 612 2.74 21.48 11.89
N ILE A 613 3.87 21.35 11.20
CA ILE A 613 5.04 20.59 11.66
C ILE A 613 5.56 21.15 12.99
N ARG A 614 5.60 22.47 13.12
CA ARG A 614 6.00 23.15 14.36
C ARG A 614 4.95 23.00 15.44
N ARG A 615 3.67 23.09 15.07
CA ARG A 615 2.53 22.98 16.00
C ARG A 615 2.42 21.60 16.65
N VAL A 616 2.86 20.53 15.98
CA VAL A 616 2.90 19.17 16.55
C VAL A 616 4.18 18.89 17.35
N GLY A 617 5.03 19.91 17.56
CA GLY A 617 6.15 19.88 18.48
C GLY A 617 7.50 19.44 17.89
N PHE A 618 7.64 19.29 16.58
CA PHE A 618 8.95 19.06 15.98
C PHE A 618 9.73 20.38 15.85
N THR A 619 10.83 20.50 16.57
CA THR A 619 11.67 21.71 16.62
C THR A 619 12.94 21.61 15.77
N GLY A 620 13.25 20.41 15.26
CA GLY A 620 14.48 20.16 14.50
C GLY A 620 14.52 20.90 13.17
N GLU A 621 15.74 21.08 12.66
CA GLU A 621 16.01 21.79 11.41
C GLU A 621 15.51 20.95 10.21
N CYS A 622 14.58 21.50 9.46
CA CYS A 622 13.99 20.82 8.30
C CYS A 622 13.45 21.81 7.27
N ALA A 623 13.32 21.33 6.05
CA ALA A 623 12.76 22.05 4.92
C ALA A 623 11.77 21.16 4.17
N GLY A 624 10.76 21.74 3.51
CA GLY A 624 9.80 20.94 2.76
C GLY A 624 8.71 21.78 2.11
N LYS A 625 7.83 21.10 1.38
CA LYS A 625 6.74 21.72 0.64
C LYS A 625 5.45 20.91 0.77
N THR A 626 4.36 21.59 1.02
CA THR A 626 3.00 21.06 0.94
C THR A 626 2.53 20.97 -0.50
N GLY A 627 1.77 19.94 -0.82
CA GLY A 627 1.04 19.81 -2.08
C GLY A 627 -0.46 19.62 -1.84
N THR A 628 -1.26 20.22 -2.70
CA THR A 628 -2.69 20.01 -2.75
C THR A 628 -3.12 20.14 -4.20
N THR A 629 -3.84 19.17 -4.71
CA THR A 629 -4.40 19.23 -6.05
C THR A 629 -5.78 19.86 -6.05
N SER A 630 -6.25 20.26 -7.24
CA SER A 630 -7.58 20.85 -7.43
C SER A 630 -8.67 19.98 -6.80
N TYR A 631 -9.66 20.61 -6.21
CA TYR A 631 -10.78 19.94 -5.55
C TYR A 631 -10.39 19.02 -4.38
N TRP A 632 -9.21 19.21 -3.73
CA TRP A 632 -8.74 18.39 -2.59
C TRP A 632 -8.71 16.89 -2.89
N ARG A 633 -8.22 16.49 -4.06
CA ARG A 633 -8.12 15.09 -4.46
C ARG A 633 -6.90 14.41 -3.86
N ASP A 634 -5.78 15.15 -3.80
CA ASP A 634 -4.50 14.70 -3.23
C ASP A 634 -3.96 15.72 -2.24
N ALA A 635 -3.46 15.22 -1.13
CA ALA A 635 -2.78 16.02 -0.11
C ALA A 635 -1.38 15.45 0.11
N TRP A 636 -0.36 16.28 -0.12
CA TRP A 636 1.05 15.91 -0.05
C TRP A 636 1.81 16.73 0.97
N PHE A 637 2.83 16.11 1.54
CA PHE A 637 3.97 16.80 2.10
C PHE A 637 5.24 16.06 1.67
N ALA A 638 6.22 16.79 1.15
CA ALA A 638 7.55 16.30 0.86
C ALA A 638 8.57 17.20 1.55
N GLY A 639 9.45 16.64 2.37
CA GLY A 639 10.41 17.39 3.13
C GLY A 639 11.60 16.54 3.56
N PHE A 640 12.58 17.20 4.15
CA PHE A 640 13.80 16.58 4.63
C PHE A 640 14.36 17.31 5.85
N THR A 641 15.12 16.59 6.65
CA THR A 641 15.93 17.12 7.76
C THR A 641 17.35 17.38 7.28
N THR A 642 18.06 18.28 7.94
CA THR A 642 19.40 18.72 7.51
C THR A 642 20.48 17.65 7.59
N ASP A 643 20.23 16.54 8.29
CA ASP A 643 21.08 15.34 8.27
C ASP A 643 20.79 14.41 7.07
N GLY A 644 19.79 14.75 6.24
CA GLY A 644 19.54 14.09 4.97
C GLY A 644 18.40 13.07 4.93
N LEU A 645 17.55 12.98 5.95
CA LEU A 645 16.38 12.13 5.92
C LEU A 645 15.24 12.79 5.14
N VAL A 646 14.90 12.25 3.97
CA VAL A 646 13.81 12.71 3.11
C VAL A 646 12.56 11.89 3.40
N THR A 647 11.43 12.55 3.66
CA THR A 647 10.16 11.85 3.88
C THR A 647 9.03 12.50 3.08
N VAL A 648 8.29 11.65 2.39
CA VAL A 648 7.10 12.02 1.60
C VAL A 648 5.87 11.36 2.19
N VAL A 649 4.81 12.13 2.34
CA VAL A 649 3.50 11.71 2.84
C VAL A 649 2.43 12.08 1.83
N TRP A 650 1.53 11.16 1.53
CA TRP A 650 0.39 11.35 0.64
C TRP A 650 -0.91 10.82 1.24
N PHE A 651 -2.01 11.53 0.97
CA PHE A 651 -3.39 11.10 1.21
C PHE A 651 -4.25 11.37 -0.01
N GLY A 652 -5.20 10.47 -0.31
CA GLY A 652 -6.15 10.59 -1.40
C GLY A 652 -7.02 9.35 -1.54
N PHE A 653 -7.89 9.33 -2.54
CA PHE A 653 -8.62 8.13 -2.94
C PHE A 653 -7.89 7.41 -4.07
N ASP A 654 -8.09 6.10 -4.22
CA ASP A 654 -7.56 5.35 -5.36
C ASP A 654 -8.09 5.89 -6.69
N GLN A 655 -9.33 6.28 -6.71
CA GLN A 655 -9.94 6.96 -7.86
C GLN A 655 -9.57 8.44 -7.83
N SER A 656 -8.74 8.89 -8.79
CA SER A 656 -8.20 10.24 -8.86
C SER A 656 -9.26 11.34 -9.05
N SER A 657 -10.46 11.01 -9.50
CA SER A 657 -11.57 11.95 -9.67
C SER A 657 -12.30 12.29 -8.35
N VAL A 658 -12.11 11.49 -7.30
CA VAL A 658 -12.83 11.65 -6.02
C VAL A 658 -12.13 12.64 -5.12
N SER A 659 -12.87 13.62 -4.61
CA SER A 659 -12.41 14.64 -3.66
C SER A 659 -12.49 14.13 -2.22
N MET A 660 -11.47 14.42 -1.41
CA MET A 660 -11.51 14.22 0.04
C MET A 660 -12.36 15.27 0.76
N GLY A 661 -12.70 16.39 0.09
CA GLY A 661 -13.51 17.48 0.66
C GLY A 661 -12.69 18.70 1.08
N ARG A 662 -13.40 19.82 1.25
CA ARG A 662 -12.80 21.10 1.61
C ARG A 662 -11.99 21.01 2.90
N GLY A 663 -10.78 21.59 2.90
CA GLY A 663 -9.87 21.60 4.05
C GLY A 663 -8.90 20.42 4.12
N MET A 664 -9.07 19.38 3.27
CA MET A 664 -8.13 18.26 3.18
C MET A 664 -6.91 18.66 2.36
N VAL A 665 -6.08 19.51 2.94
CA VAL A 665 -4.86 20.04 2.32
C VAL A 665 -3.61 19.41 2.90
N GLY A 666 -2.51 19.41 2.14
CA GLY A 666 -1.24 18.85 2.59
C GLY A 666 -0.73 19.43 3.92
N GLY A 667 -0.96 20.71 4.16
CA GLY A 667 -0.61 21.37 5.41
C GLY A 667 -1.42 20.93 6.62
N ALA A 668 -2.64 20.44 6.42
CA ALA A 668 -3.54 20.02 7.51
C ALA A 668 -3.40 18.54 7.88
N ILE A 669 -3.19 17.65 6.88
CA ILE A 669 -3.20 16.20 7.12
C ILE A 669 -1.86 15.50 6.82
N ALA A 670 -1.06 15.97 5.86
CA ALA A 670 0.21 15.32 5.50
C ALA A 670 1.42 15.89 6.27
N ALA A 671 1.53 17.21 6.38
CA ALA A 671 2.64 17.86 7.09
C ALA A 671 2.72 17.50 8.58
N PRO A 672 1.60 17.40 9.35
CA PRO A 672 1.70 16.97 10.74
C PRO A 672 2.16 15.52 10.90
N VAL A 673 1.89 14.62 9.94
CA VAL A 673 2.46 13.25 9.96
C VAL A 673 3.98 13.31 9.92
N PHE A 674 4.55 14.12 9.01
CA PHE A 674 5.99 14.35 8.95
C PHE A 674 6.52 14.88 10.29
N GLY A 675 5.86 15.88 10.88
CA GLY A 675 6.30 16.49 12.13
C GLY A 675 6.32 15.51 13.30
N GLU A 676 5.24 14.75 13.52
CA GLU A 676 5.19 13.77 14.61
C GLU A 676 6.12 12.57 14.35
N TYR A 677 6.24 12.12 13.09
CA TYR A 677 7.17 11.07 12.71
C TYR A 677 8.61 11.48 13.02
N MET A 678 9.04 12.67 12.59
CA MET A 678 10.39 13.17 12.85
C MET A 678 10.66 13.38 14.36
N ARG A 679 9.70 13.92 15.11
CA ARG A 679 9.84 14.08 16.55
C ARG A 679 10.15 12.75 17.26
N ASP A 680 9.36 11.70 16.96
CA ASP A 680 9.55 10.40 17.59
C ASP A 680 10.74 9.63 16.96
N TYR A 681 11.06 9.88 15.69
CA TYR A 681 12.26 9.34 15.02
C TYR A 681 13.53 9.77 15.74
N TYR A 682 13.67 11.06 16.02
CA TYR A 682 14.87 11.60 16.67
C TYR A 682 14.87 11.45 18.20
N LYS A 683 13.73 11.19 18.82
CA LYS A 683 13.59 10.95 20.28
C LYS A 683 14.30 12.02 21.14
N GLY A 684 14.07 13.29 20.84
CA GLY A 684 14.69 14.43 21.55
C GLY A 684 16.09 14.80 21.07
N LYS A 685 16.64 14.08 20.08
CA LYS A 685 17.93 14.41 19.44
C LYS A 685 17.80 15.42 18.29
N GLU A 686 16.58 15.80 17.92
CA GLU A 686 16.30 16.76 16.84
C GLU A 686 16.97 18.13 17.03
N LYS A 687 17.24 18.52 18.27
CA LYS A 687 18.00 19.75 18.61
C LYS A 687 19.45 19.72 18.15
N TYR A 688 19.98 18.53 17.84
CA TYR A 688 21.37 18.39 17.36
C TYR A 688 21.42 18.31 15.82
N LEU A 689 20.29 18.46 15.12
CA LEU A 689 20.31 18.62 13.68
C LEU A 689 21.07 19.90 13.32
N PRO A 690 22.06 19.82 12.40
CA PRO A 690 22.84 20.97 12.05
C PRO A 690 22.00 22.07 11.41
N PRO A 691 22.19 23.33 11.74
CA PRO A 691 21.57 24.41 10.98
C PRO A 691 21.87 24.32 9.49
N LEU A 692 20.91 24.66 8.65
CA LEU A 692 21.07 24.60 7.19
C LEU A 692 22.29 25.41 6.71
N GLU A 693 22.54 26.50 7.36
CA GLU A 693 23.63 27.45 7.07
C GLU A 693 25.04 26.83 7.21
N LEU A 694 25.20 25.77 8.03
CA LEU A 694 26.48 25.04 8.14
C LEU A 694 26.83 24.28 6.85
N ASN A 695 25.82 23.99 6.00
CA ASN A 695 25.99 23.32 4.72
C ASN A 695 26.06 24.32 3.55
N MET A 696 26.26 25.61 3.79
CA MET A 696 26.31 26.60 2.73
C MET A 696 27.53 26.37 1.83
N PRO A 697 27.32 26.13 0.51
CA PRO A 697 28.43 25.91 -0.42
C PRO A 697 29.15 27.19 -0.77
N SER A 698 30.38 27.06 -1.29
CA SER A 698 31.11 28.19 -1.87
C SER A 698 30.32 28.80 -3.06
N GLY A 699 30.49 30.09 -3.31
CA GLY A 699 29.79 30.80 -4.39
C GLY A 699 28.39 31.28 -4.01
N ILE A 700 28.05 31.29 -2.72
CA ILE A 700 26.89 31.98 -2.15
C ILE A 700 27.35 33.30 -1.53
N THR A 701 26.60 34.37 -1.79
CA THR A 701 26.66 35.65 -1.08
C THR A 701 25.32 35.94 -0.43
N SER A 702 25.29 36.85 0.52
CA SER A 702 24.06 37.29 1.18
C SER A 702 24.06 38.80 1.37
N VAL A 703 22.95 39.43 1.03
CA VAL A 703 22.74 40.88 1.18
C VAL A 703 21.36 41.15 1.79
N ASP A 704 21.22 42.31 2.40
CA ASP A 704 19.93 42.74 2.94
C ASP A 704 19.10 43.35 1.84
N VAL A 705 17.94 42.77 1.58
CA VAL A 705 17.01 43.20 0.52
C VAL A 705 15.69 43.69 1.10
N CYS A 706 15.09 44.64 0.39
CA CYS A 706 13.69 45.02 0.61
C CYS A 706 12.79 43.88 0.15
N THR A 707 11.86 43.40 1.00
CA THR A 707 10.98 42.27 0.66
C THR A 707 9.91 42.60 -0.37
N GLU A 708 9.74 43.88 -0.72
CA GLU A 708 8.81 44.31 -1.74
C GLU A 708 9.49 44.52 -3.10
N SER A 709 10.57 45.34 -3.15
CA SER A 709 11.29 45.60 -4.41
C SER A 709 12.25 44.48 -4.83
N GLY A 710 12.70 43.64 -3.87
CA GLY A 710 13.78 42.68 -4.12
C GLY A 710 15.17 43.29 -4.31
N LYS A 711 15.30 44.62 -4.25
CA LYS A 711 16.54 45.39 -4.38
C LYS A 711 17.22 45.55 -3.00
N LEU A 712 18.46 46.08 -3.02
CA LEU A 712 19.22 46.36 -1.76
C LEU A 712 18.39 47.24 -0.81
N ALA A 713 18.30 46.83 0.44
CA ALA A 713 17.52 47.56 1.43
C ALA A 713 18.12 48.96 1.71
N THR A 714 17.22 49.90 1.98
CA THR A 714 17.55 51.22 2.49
C THR A 714 17.02 51.39 3.91
N PRO A 715 17.48 52.38 4.70
CA PRO A 715 16.89 52.63 6.02
C PRO A 715 15.38 52.91 6.04
N PHE A 716 14.81 53.21 4.89
CA PHE A 716 13.40 53.52 4.74
C PHE A 716 12.51 52.30 4.42
N CYS A 717 13.14 51.13 4.16
CA CYS A 717 12.41 49.91 3.86
C CYS A 717 11.67 49.39 5.11
N PRO A 718 10.35 49.19 5.07
CA PRO A 718 9.56 48.76 6.23
C PRO A 718 9.85 47.31 6.62
N LYS A 719 10.28 46.49 5.64
CA LYS A 719 10.62 45.08 5.83
C LYS A 719 11.88 44.75 5.08
N VAL A 720 12.88 44.28 5.82
CA VAL A 720 14.19 43.90 5.31
C VAL A 720 14.43 42.43 5.63
N ARG A 721 15.07 41.72 4.70
CA ARG A 721 15.45 40.32 4.85
C ARG A 721 16.88 40.10 4.38
N ARG A 722 17.65 39.32 5.15
CA ARG A 722 18.91 38.76 4.68
C ARG A 722 18.63 37.68 3.67
N GLU A 723 19.01 37.87 2.40
CA GLU A 723 18.71 36.97 1.31
C GLU A 723 19.99 36.38 0.71
N TYR A 724 19.90 35.11 0.25
CA TYR A 724 21.01 34.36 -0.34
C TYR A 724 20.97 34.42 -1.87
N PHE A 725 22.14 34.58 -2.48
CA PHE A 725 22.32 34.68 -3.93
C PHE A 725 23.50 33.82 -4.39
N ILE A 726 23.42 33.30 -5.61
CA ILE A 726 24.60 32.82 -6.33
C ILE A 726 25.45 34.08 -6.63
N VAL A 727 26.74 34.05 -6.34
CA VAL A 727 27.65 35.19 -6.58
C VAL A 727 27.47 35.72 -8.00
N GLY A 728 27.26 37.02 -8.14
CA GLY A 728 27.01 37.72 -9.38
C GLY A 728 25.53 37.77 -9.80
N THR A 729 24.59 37.27 -8.96
CA THR A 729 23.15 37.41 -9.18
C THR A 729 22.47 38.28 -8.10
N GLU A 730 23.23 38.79 -7.13
CA GLU A 730 22.73 39.70 -6.13
C GLU A 730 22.34 41.06 -6.74
N PRO A 731 21.30 41.74 -6.20
CA PRO A 731 20.91 43.04 -6.67
C PRO A 731 22.03 44.11 -6.41
N THR A 732 22.27 44.96 -7.36
CA THR A 732 23.24 46.09 -7.26
C THR A 732 22.54 47.41 -7.00
N GLU A 733 21.26 47.51 -7.33
CA GLU A 733 20.45 48.71 -7.17
C GLU A 733 19.83 48.79 -5.79
N LYS A 734 19.77 49.98 -5.20
CA LYS A 734 19.05 50.26 -3.97
C LYS A 734 17.52 50.30 -4.19
N CYS A 735 16.78 50.02 -3.14
CA CYS A 735 15.32 50.11 -3.16
C CYS A 735 14.88 51.52 -3.56
N ASP A 736 14.08 51.57 -4.60
CA ASP A 736 13.53 52.81 -5.17
C ASP A 736 12.05 53.03 -4.72
N ILE A 737 11.38 52.02 -4.23
CA ILE A 737 10.01 52.09 -3.69
C ILE A 737 9.97 52.94 -2.42
N HIS A 738 10.97 52.77 -1.55
CA HIS A 738 11.07 53.39 -0.23
C HIS A 738 12.22 54.40 -0.22
N SER A 739 11.98 55.60 -0.70
CA SER A 739 12.93 56.73 -0.63
C SER A 739 12.43 57.83 0.34
N SER A 740 13.35 58.70 0.84
CA SER A 740 13.09 59.67 1.87
C SER A 740 11.84 60.51 1.58
N GLY A 741 10.75 60.28 2.26
CA GLY A 741 9.57 61.13 2.33
C GLY A 741 8.52 61.01 1.21
N LYS A 742 8.70 60.13 0.24
CA LYS A 742 7.67 59.83 -0.78
C LYS A 742 7.55 58.31 -0.96
N SER A 743 6.43 57.76 -0.53
CA SER A 743 5.94 56.46 -1.02
C SER A 743 5.61 56.64 -2.48
N GLN A 744 6.41 56.08 -3.41
CA GLN A 744 5.95 55.99 -4.81
C GLN A 744 4.74 55.07 -4.88
N ASN A 745 3.76 55.45 -5.69
CA ASN A 745 2.49 54.73 -5.81
C ASN A 745 2.79 53.32 -6.37
N VAL A 746 2.42 52.27 -5.66
CA VAL A 746 2.59 50.87 -6.07
C VAL A 746 2.01 50.62 -7.47
N GLU A 747 0.98 51.35 -7.85
CA GLU A 747 0.38 51.31 -9.17
C GLU A 747 1.32 51.79 -10.30
N GLU A 748 2.22 52.76 -10.04
CA GLU A 748 3.21 53.20 -11.04
C GLU A 748 4.31 52.14 -11.24
N ILE A 749 4.73 51.48 -10.21
CA ILE A 749 5.71 50.40 -10.27
C ILE A 749 5.15 49.19 -11.01
N ILE A 750 3.88 48.85 -10.76
CA ILE A 750 3.17 47.83 -11.51
C ILE A 750 3.15 48.17 -13.01
N LYS A 751 2.83 49.40 -13.38
CA LYS A 751 2.87 49.87 -14.77
C LYS A 751 4.25 49.82 -15.40
N GLU A 752 5.32 50.12 -14.67
CA GLU A 752 6.70 50.01 -15.18
C GLU A 752 7.13 48.54 -15.40
N LEU A 753 6.77 47.63 -14.49
CA LEU A 753 7.01 46.19 -14.65
C LEU A 753 6.22 45.62 -15.83
N GLU A 754 5.00 46.06 -16.05
CA GLU A 754 4.19 45.70 -17.22
C GLU A 754 4.78 46.25 -18.54
N LYS A 755 5.34 47.47 -18.52
CA LYS A 755 5.96 48.08 -19.67
C LYS A 755 7.31 47.44 -20.05
N SER A 756 8.05 46.93 -19.10
CA SER A 756 9.25 46.10 -19.35
C SER A 756 8.88 44.74 -19.97
N ARG A 757 7.72 44.22 -19.63
CA ARG A 757 7.16 42.96 -20.14
C ARG A 757 6.79 43.02 -21.62
N SER A 758 6.34 44.20 -22.11
CA SER A 758 5.97 44.40 -23.52
C SER A 758 7.15 44.55 -24.46
N LYS A 759 8.39 44.59 -23.94
CA LYS A 759 9.62 44.73 -24.75
C LYS A 759 10.42 43.43 -24.90
N GLU A 760 10.08 42.37 -24.15
CA GLU A 760 10.68 41.04 -24.33
C GLU A 760 9.79 40.21 -25.29
N GLU A 761 10.30 39.85 -26.46
CA GLU A 761 9.62 38.97 -27.42
C GLU A 761 9.29 37.62 -26.73
N LEU A 762 8.01 37.27 -26.70
CA LEU A 762 7.54 35.98 -26.18
C LEU A 762 8.17 34.83 -26.98
N PRO A 763 8.67 33.77 -26.35
CA PRO A 763 9.15 32.60 -27.07
C PRO A 763 8.01 31.95 -27.85
N TYR A 764 8.28 31.66 -29.13
CA TYR A 764 7.39 31.07 -30.10
C TYR A 764 6.82 29.72 -29.58
N PHE A 765 5.50 29.62 -29.51
CA PHE A 765 4.82 28.38 -29.15
C PHE A 765 4.68 27.47 -30.37
N ASP A 766 5.23 26.25 -30.29
CA ASP A 766 5.02 25.23 -31.32
C ASP A 766 3.59 24.66 -31.23
N ASN A 767 2.84 24.83 -32.34
CA ASN A 767 1.40 24.56 -32.46
C ASN A 767 1.06 23.07 -32.70
N SER A 768 1.94 22.11 -32.46
CA SER A 768 1.76 20.72 -32.90
C SER A 768 1.04 19.75 -31.95
N SER A 769 0.62 20.16 -30.74
CA SER A 769 -0.09 19.24 -29.80
C SER A 769 -1.58 19.55 -29.65
N LYS A 770 -2.41 18.60 -30.09
CA LYS A 770 -3.89 18.71 -30.14
C LYS A 770 -4.64 18.38 -28.85
N ASP A 771 -3.95 18.07 -27.73
CA ASP A 771 -4.57 17.46 -26.54
C ASP A 771 -4.68 18.44 -25.35
N PHE A 772 -5.43 19.54 -25.51
CA PHE A 772 -5.56 20.58 -24.48
C PHE A 772 -6.87 20.59 -23.67
N LEU A 773 -7.85 19.73 -23.98
CA LEU A 773 -9.24 19.93 -23.51
C LEU A 773 -9.78 18.81 -22.59
N ASN A 774 -8.99 18.18 -21.75
CA ASN A 774 -9.52 17.26 -20.74
C ASN A 774 -8.91 17.52 -19.35
N PHE A 775 -9.32 18.64 -18.73
CA PHE A 775 -9.11 18.89 -17.29
C PHE A 775 -10.31 19.60 -16.66
#